data_fea311771e6a488ae1dd4f230924e18b
#
_entry.id   fea311771e6a488ae1dd4f230924e18b
#
_cell.length_a   1.000
_cell.length_b   1.000
_cell.length_c   1.000
_cell.angle_alpha   90.00
_cell.angle_beta   90.00
_cell.angle_gamma   90.00
#
_symmetry.space_group_name_H-M   'P 1'
#
loop_
_entity.id
_entity.type
_entity.pdbx_description
1 polymer ?
#
loop_
_entity_poly.entity_id
_entity_poly.type
_entity_poly.pdbx_seq_one_letter_code
_entity_poly.pdbx_strand_id
1 'polypeptide(L)'
;MDITNIDADYRNGCSCTNTPCRSKKLCGLNFYVSDRLASQETQFFGKILNYFNDANKEKKNKKFDFSIIGGPHYSSDTKFGIGLVAAGLYRTDRNDSILPPSNVSLYGDVSTVGFYLLGVRGNHLFPQDKYRLNYNLYFYSFPSLYWGQGYDNGANDDNESEYDRFQAQVKVDFMFRMARNFYIGPMTTFDYVYGHDFEKPELWKGMKARSTNVSLGFSLLYDSRDFLTNAYKGYYLRIDQRFSPAFLGNKYAFSNTELTTSYYQSVWKGGVLAGQFHTLLNYGNPPWGLMATLGSSYSMRGYYEGRYRDKCAMDAQLELRQHVWKRNGVAVWVGAGTIFPNFSELEARHILPNYGFGYRWEFKREXTYVWIXVLANTRPDLYSISMKLFRDIKKWFDNQEHLFYLFLVILIVPNVVLCFTEPISWTAKICNILLPLSIYYAVMAWSRNCGRTFWLLFPFIFFGAFQLVLLYLFGQSIIAVDMFLNLVTTNSSEALELLDNLIPAIVIVVVLYIPALILATISIVHKRRLSEAFIRQARRRTLYVLSAGILSLGTAYLTDNRYEPKSELYPANVCYNIALAFQRTAQTRNYHKTSKDFTFHARSTHQADEREVYVMVVGETSRACNWALYGYERETNPGLSGIGGLTAFSHVLTESNTTHKSVPMLLSPVSASSFDSIYYQKGIITAFKEAGYQTAFFSNQRYNHSFIDFFGKEADTYDFIKEDVGDSNYNPSDNELLKLVAKELGKGVSRQFIVLHTYGSHFNYKERYPAEQAFFLPDMPVDAEVKYKDNLINAYDNSIRYTDNFLVRLIDMLREQHVNSALIYTSDHGEDIFDDNRHLFLHASPVPSYYQIHVPFFIWMSDNYRQRYPSLLEAAQANRQKNVSSSASFFQTMLEIGGVETPYRNDSLSVTSALFIERPRVYLNDHNEARTLDDVGMLKEDFKMLEEKGIR
;
A
#
# COMPACT_ATOMS: atom_id res chain seq x y z
N MET A 1 -12.25 39.82 19.75
CA MET A 1 -12.93 40.73 18.81
C MET A 1 -13.74 39.91 17.85
N ASP A 2 -15.01 40.20 17.88
CA ASP A 2 -16.10 39.48 17.19
C ASP A 2 -15.97 39.43 15.68
N ILE A 3 -16.42 38.32 15.09
CA ILE A 3 -17.14 38.42 13.83
C ILE A 3 -18.30 37.43 13.88
N THR A 4 -19.50 38.02 13.93
CA THR A 4 -20.80 37.37 13.85
C THR A 4 -21.30 37.26 12.40
N ASN A 5 -22.08 36.20 12.18
CA ASN A 5 -23.24 36.12 11.29
C ASN A 5 -23.08 36.17 9.77
N ILE A 6 -23.64 35.16 9.12
CA ILE A 6 -24.76 35.35 8.17
C ILE A 6 -25.64 34.09 8.20
N ASP A 7 -26.87 34.29 8.60
CA ASP A 7 -28.05 33.44 8.41
C ASP A 7 -28.65 33.61 7.01
N ALA A 8 -29.27 32.58 6.48
CA ALA A 8 -30.48 32.68 5.67
C ALA A 8 -31.15 31.31 5.49
N ASP A 9 -32.13 31.09 6.24
CA ASP A 9 -33.55 30.82 5.95
C ASP A 9 -33.91 29.98 4.72
N TYR A 10 -34.60 28.88 4.96
CA TYR A 10 -35.92 28.64 4.31
C TYR A 10 -36.76 27.67 5.14
N ARG A 11 -37.90 28.23 5.66
CA ARG A 11 -38.99 27.46 6.26
C ARG A 11 -40.01 27.06 5.19
N ASN A 12 -40.68 25.98 5.44
CA ASN A 12 -42.14 25.70 5.31
C ASN A 12 -42.31 24.19 5.25
N GLY A 13 -43.12 23.56 6.01
CA GLY A 13 -44.31 23.80 6.74
C GLY A 13 -45.38 22.79 6.35
N CYS A 14 -45.88 22.05 7.31
CA CYS A 14 -47.29 21.56 7.46
C CYS A 14 -47.32 20.47 8.50
N SER A 15 -47.94 20.64 9.41
CA SER A 15 -49.01 20.60 10.37
C SER A 15 -49.87 19.32 10.40
N CYS A 16 -50.27 19.01 11.62
CA CYS A 16 -51.49 18.34 12.11
C CYS A 16 -51.29 16.89 12.54
N THR A 17 -51.82 16.40 13.66
CA THR A 17 -52.59 16.83 14.85
C THR A 17 -52.68 15.66 15.82
N ASN A 18 -52.61 15.98 17.15
CA ASN A 18 -53.32 15.41 18.29
C ASN A 18 -53.54 13.88 18.45
N THR A 19 -53.24 13.32 19.49
CA THR A 19 -53.38 13.18 20.94
C THR A 19 -53.68 11.72 21.32
N PRO A 20 -53.76 11.33 22.61
CA PRO A 20 -52.65 10.62 23.28
C PRO A 20 -53.04 9.21 23.75
N CYS A 21 -52.15 8.39 24.15
CA CYS A 21 -52.48 7.31 25.04
C CYS A 21 -51.32 6.95 26.01
N ARG A 22 -51.78 6.81 27.24
CA ARG A 22 -51.00 6.58 28.47
C ARG A 22 -50.43 5.18 28.57
N SER A 23 -49.26 5.16 29.20
CA SER A 23 -48.77 4.17 30.16
C SER A 23 -48.17 2.85 29.62
N LYS A 24 -46.89 2.65 29.80
CA LYS A 24 -46.30 1.82 30.83
C LYS A 24 -44.77 1.86 30.83
N LYS A 25 -44.23 2.12 32.00
CA LYS A 25 -42.80 1.99 32.31
C LYS A 25 -42.38 0.51 32.25
N LEU A 26 -41.26 0.24 31.68
CA LEU A 26 -40.09 -0.45 32.32
C LEU A 26 -39.17 -1.04 31.23
N CYS A 27 -37.88 -0.92 31.55
CA CYS A 27 -36.74 -1.56 30.87
C CYS A 27 -36.40 -1.10 29.44
N GLY A 28 -35.44 -0.22 29.39
CA GLY A 28 -34.79 0.20 28.17
C GLY A 28 -33.67 1.16 28.46
N LEU A 29 -32.58 0.68 29.03
CA LEU A 29 -31.31 1.41 28.95
C LEU A 29 -30.82 1.33 27.51
N ASN A 30 -31.16 2.36 26.77
CA ASN A 30 -30.70 2.48 25.39
C ASN A 30 -29.22 2.85 25.35
N PHE A 31 -28.44 1.97 24.77
CA PHE A 31 -27.08 2.25 24.33
C PHE A 31 -27.09 3.25 23.16
N TYR A 32 -27.42 4.51 23.41
CA TYR A 32 -27.36 5.56 22.38
C TYR A 32 -26.11 6.45 22.51
N VAL A 33 -25.12 6.02 23.35
CA VAL A 33 -23.90 6.82 23.59
C VAL A 33 -22.71 6.35 22.74
N SER A 34 -22.77 5.14 22.16
CA SER A 34 -21.59 4.59 21.50
C SER A 34 -21.38 5.07 20.06
N ASP A 35 -22.45 5.32 19.30
CA ASP A 35 -22.29 5.66 17.88
C ASP A 35 -21.78 7.09 17.64
N ARG A 36 -22.12 8.04 18.51
CA ARG A 36 -21.58 9.40 18.40
C ARG A 36 -20.13 9.50 18.85
N LEU A 37 -19.71 8.71 19.83
CA LEU A 37 -18.30 8.67 20.26
C LEU A 37 -17.42 7.95 19.23
N ALA A 38 -17.87 6.82 18.70
CA ALA A 38 -17.15 6.08 17.65
C ALA A 38 -17.02 6.88 16.34
N SER A 39 -18.07 7.63 15.96
CA SER A 39 -18.02 8.47 14.77
C SER A 39 -17.15 9.71 14.97
N GLN A 40 -17.07 10.26 16.18
CA GLN A 40 -16.18 11.38 16.49
C GLN A 40 -14.70 10.93 16.57
N GLU A 41 -14.43 9.74 17.12
CA GLU A 41 -13.07 9.19 17.17
C GLU A 41 -12.55 8.84 15.77
N THR A 42 -13.36 8.23 14.93
CA THR A 42 -12.99 7.95 13.54
C THR A 42 -12.80 9.23 12.72
N GLN A 43 -13.63 10.24 12.94
CA GLN A 43 -13.44 11.56 12.32
C GLN A 43 -12.18 12.26 12.84
N PHE A 44 -11.86 12.13 14.12
CA PHE A 44 -10.67 12.73 14.72
C PHE A 44 -9.38 12.08 14.16
N PHE A 45 -9.32 10.75 14.15
CA PHE A 45 -8.20 10.01 13.56
C PHE A 45 -8.10 10.24 12.04
N GLY A 46 -9.25 10.31 11.35
CA GLY A 46 -9.30 10.66 9.93
C GLY A 46 -8.76 12.06 9.65
N LYS A 47 -9.13 13.05 10.49
CA LYS A 47 -8.59 14.42 10.37
C LYS A 47 -7.09 14.49 10.65
N ILE A 48 -6.59 13.72 11.61
CA ILE A 48 -5.15 13.61 11.90
C ILE A 48 -4.42 12.97 10.71
N LEU A 49 -4.92 11.86 10.19
CA LEU A 49 -4.33 11.17 9.03
C LEU A 49 -4.35 12.08 7.79
N ASN A 50 -5.46 12.77 7.56
CA ASN A 50 -5.56 13.72 6.44
C ASN A 50 -4.63 14.93 6.62
N TYR A 51 -4.46 15.43 7.84
CA TYR A 51 -3.47 16.48 8.13
C TYR A 51 -2.05 16.03 7.74
N PHE A 52 -1.67 14.80 8.11
CA PHE A 52 -0.36 14.26 7.77
C PHE A 52 -0.23 13.96 6.26
N ASN A 53 -1.30 13.53 5.59
CA ASN A 53 -1.31 13.33 4.14
C ASN A 53 -1.22 14.66 3.37
N ASP A 54 -1.97 15.67 3.81
CA ASP A 54 -1.95 17.01 3.20
C ASP A 54 -0.64 17.76 3.47
N ALA A 55 0.09 17.41 4.51
CA ALA A 55 1.39 18.03 4.82
C ALA A 55 2.45 17.72 3.74
N ASN A 56 2.25 16.68 2.94
CA ASN A 56 3.18 16.29 1.87
C ASN A 56 2.86 16.88 0.49
N LYS A 57 1.70 17.52 0.34
CA LYS A 57 1.39 18.18 -0.94
C LYS A 57 2.28 19.41 -1.10
N GLU A 58 3.12 19.44 -2.14
CA GLU A 58 3.90 20.62 -2.48
C GLU A 58 2.96 21.79 -2.78
N LYS A 59 2.77 22.66 -1.81
CA LYS A 59 1.97 23.87 -2.01
C LYS A 59 2.91 24.96 -2.57
N LYS A 60 3.18 24.90 -3.86
CA LYS A 60 4.08 25.84 -4.58
C LYS A 60 3.73 27.33 -4.37
N ASN A 61 2.54 27.63 -3.91
CA ASN A 61 2.05 29.02 -3.79
C ASN A 61 1.98 29.57 -2.36
N LYS A 62 2.39 28.84 -1.31
CA LYS A 62 2.38 29.38 0.05
C LYS A 62 3.64 30.24 0.34
N LYS A 63 3.43 31.41 0.90
CA LYS A 63 4.53 32.29 1.36
C LYS A 63 5.30 31.66 2.54
N PHE A 64 4.60 30.91 3.39
CA PHE A 64 5.12 30.31 4.61
C PHE A 64 4.43 28.96 4.83
N ASP A 65 5.20 27.89 4.83
CA ASP A 65 4.70 26.54 5.06
C ASP A 65 4.95 26.14 6.51
N PHE A 66 3.92 26.14 7.32
CA PHE A 66 3.98 25.97 8.77
C PHE A 66 3.51 24.57 9.17
N SER A 67 4.24 23.95 10.08
CA SER A 67 3.93 22.62 10.61
C SER A 67 4.14 22.58 12.12
N ILE A 68 3.19 22.00 12.86
CA ILE A 68 3.35 21.73 14.28
C ILE A 68 3.44 20.22 14.47
N ILE A 69 4.47 19.79 15.18
CA ILE A 69 4.72 18.39 15.48
C ILE A 69 5.07 18.27 16.96
N GLY A 70 4.52 17.27 17.61
CA GLY A 70 4.87 16.99 18.99
C GLY A 70 4.08 15.82 19.55
N GLY A 71 4.40 15.49 20.75
CA GLY A 71 3.74 14.40 21.46
C GLY A 71 4.48 13.97 22.69
N PRO A 72 3.95 12.97 23.37
CA PRO A 72 4.62 12.39 24.54
C PRO A 72 5.89 11.66 24.11
N HIS A 73 6.91 11.76 24.96
CA HIS A 73 8.17 11.04 24.77
C HIS A 73 8.70 10.53 26.11
N TYR A 74 9.66 9.63 26.04
CA TYR A 74 10.40 9.14 27.19
C TYR A 74 11.89 9.13 26.85
N SER A 75 12.71 9.69 27.73
CA SER A 75 14.16 9.55 27.63
C SER A 75 14.72 9.16 29.00
N SER A 76 15.94 8.62 29.03
CA SER A 76 16.65 8.31 30.27
C SER A 76 16.84 9.57 31.12
N ASP A 77 17.02 10.71 30.47
CA ASP A 77 17.43 11.97 31.10
C ASP A 77 16.22 12.78 31.58
N THR A 78 15.18 12.93 30.72
CA THR A 78 14.00 13.75 31.02
C THR A 78 12.80 12.96 31.51
N LYS A 79 12.91 11.62 31.54
CA LYS A 79 11.80 10.69 31.89
C LYS A 79 10.61 10.92 30.93
N PHE A 80 9.37 10.92 31.43
CA PHE A 80 8.18 11.16 30.61
C PHE A 80 7.98 12.67 30.40
N GLY A 81 7.82 13.07 29.15
CA GLY A 81 7.63 14.47 28.80
C GLY A 81 6.70 14.66 27.60
N ILE A 82 6.40 15.92 27.33
CA ILE A 82 5.65 16.36 26.15
C ILE A 82 6.45 17.44 25.45
N GLY A 83 6.86 17.14 24.21
CA GLY A 83 7.61 18.10 23.39
C GLY A 83 6.77 18.57 22.20
N LEU A 84 6.97 19.84 21.82
CA LEU A 84 6.32 20.48 20.68
C LEU A 84 7.35 21.23 19.83
N VAL A 85 7.26 21.09 18.52
CA VAL A 85 8.05 21.86 17.56
C VAL A 85 7.09 22.49 16.53
N ALA A 86 7.09 23.80 16.48
CA ALA A 86 6.42 24.58 15.44
C ALA A 86 7.46 25.00 14.42
N ALA A 87 7.46 24.41 13.24
CA ALA A 87 8.46 24.63 12.21
C ALA A 87 7.84 25.30 10.98
N GLY A 88 8.54 26.26 10.42
CA GLY A 88 8.15 26.99 9.21
C GLY A 88 9.25 26.96 8.17
N LEU A 89 8.84 26.69 6.91
CA LEU A 89 9.69 26.82 5.74
C LEU A 89 9.20 28.00 4.89
N TYR A 90 10.10 28.81 4.40
CA TYR A 90 9.74 29.97 3.56
C TYR A 90 10.86 30.32 2.59
N ARG A 91 10.49 30.89 1.44
CA ARG A 91 11.45 31.36 0.43
C ARG A 91 11.53 32.89 0.47
N THR A 92 12.73 33.41 0.55
CA THR A 92 13.01 34.87 0.54
C THR A 92 12.89 35.46 -0.87
N ASP A 93 13.12 34.64 -1.89
CA ASP A 93 12.87 34.98 -3.29
C ASP A 93 12.18 33.79 -3.96
N ARG A 94 10.99 34.02 -4.53
CA ARG A 94 10.17 33.00 -5.19
C ARG A 94 10.62 32.74 -6.64
N ASN A 95 11.27 33.71 -7.23
CA ASN A 95 11.73 33.59 -8.63
C ASN A 95 13.06 32.85 -8.70
N ASP A 96 13.74 32.67 -7.58
CA ASP A 96 14.99 31.92 -7.49
C ASP A 96 14.68 30.44 -7.24
N SER A 97 14.63 29.66 -8.28
CA SER A 97 14.34 28.22 -8.24
C SER A 97 15.47 27.40 -7.60
N ILE A 98 16.67 27.96 -7.51
CA ILE A 98 17.87 27.27 -7.00
C ILE A 98 18.01 27.50 -5.49
N LEU A 99 17.46 28.61 -4.96
CA LEU A 99 17.56 28.97 -3.55
C LEU A 99 16.80 27.96 -2.67
N PRO A 100 17.47 27.23 -1.75
CA PRO A 100 16.76 26.38 -0.79
C PRO A 100 15.83 27.20 0.11
N PRO A 101 14.78 26.61 0.65
CA PRO A 101 13.91 27.33 1.58
C PRO A 101 14.64 27.66 2.88
N SER A 102 14.44 28.87 3.38
CA SER A 102 14.78 29.28 4.74
C SER A 102 13.89 28.52 5.74
N ASN A 103 14.40 28.33 6.96
CA ASN A 103 13.63 27.66 7.99
C ASN A 103 13.68 28.43 9.32
N VAL A 104 12.60 28.25 10.09
CA VAL A 104 12.53 28.71 11.48
C VAL A 104 11.78 27.66 12.29
N SER A 105 12.27 27.34 13.48
CA SER A 105 11.62 26.43 14.40
C SER A 105 11.55 27.04 15.80
N LEU A 106 10.33 27.05 16.34
CA LEU A 106 10.08 27.27 17.76
C LEU A 106 9.87 25.91 18.40
N TYR A 107 10.64 25.57 19.41
CA TYR A 107 10.55 24.28 20.08
C TYR A 107 10.49 24.43 21.58
N GLY A 108 9.70 23.59 22.21
CA GLY A 108 9.52 23.56 23.66
C GLY A 108 9.28 22.16 24.16
N ASP A 109 9.63 21.96 25.43
CA ASP A 109 9.52 20.65 26.07
C ASP A 109 9.30 20.83 27.58
N VAL A 110 8.48 19.96 28.17
CA VAL A 110 8.29 19.88 29.61
C VAL A 110 8.21 18.42 30.05
N SER A 111 8.75 18.09 31.22
CA SER A 111 8.76 16.70 31.68
C SER A 111 8.38 16.55 33.15
N THR A 112 8.13 15.29 33.52
CA THR A 112 7.72 14.91 34.88
C THR A 112 8.80 15.11 35.95
N VAL A 113 10.07 15.30 35.54
CA VAL A 113 11.19 15.54 36.50
C VAL A 113 11.55 17.01 36.59
N GLY A 114 10.68 17.94 36.15
CA GLY A 114 10.93 19.37 36.23
C GLY A 114 11.79 19.94 35.10
N PHE A 115 12.08 19.15 34.06
CA PHE A 115 12.75 19.69 32.87
C PHE A 115 11.80 20.61 32.11
N TYR A 116 12.29 21.75 31.70
CA TYR A 116 11.63 22.61 30.72
C TYR A 116 12.66 23.22 29.77
N LEU A 117 12.26 23.31 28.52
CA LEU A 117 13.08 23.87 27.44
C LEU A 117 12.19 24.74 26.54
N LEU A 118 12.72 25.92 26.18
CA LEU A 118 12.11 26.73 25.14
C LEU A 118 13.22 27.30 24.25
N GLY A 119 13.04 27.20 22.94
CA GLY A 119 14.05 27.69 22.02
C GLY A 119 13.52 28.08 20.66
N VAL A 120 14.31 28.95 20.00
CA VAL A 120 14.07 29.33 18.59
C VAL A 120 15.39 29.14 17.84
N ARG A 121 15.31 28.43 16.70
CA ARG A 121 16.45 28.27 15.79
C ARG A 121 16.02 28.41 14.35
N GLY A 122 16.95 28.83 13.52
CA GLY A 122 16.66 28.95 12.09
C GLY A 122 17.85 29.30 11.24
N ASN A 123 17.60 29.17 9.94
CA ASN A 123 18.54 29.58 8.89
C ASN A 123 17.78 30.49 7.94
N HIS A 124 18.14 31.76 7.87
CA HIS A 124 17.55 32.72 6.94
C HIS A 124 18.49 32.87 5.75
N LEU A 125 18.07 32.39 4.59
CA LEU A 125 18.83 32.42 3.34
C LEU A 125 18.37 33.63 2.52
N PHE A 126 19.31 34.54 2.19
CA PHE A 126 19.01 35.73 1.40
C PHE A 126 18.98 35.40 -0.10
N PRO A 127 18.33 36.23 -0.92
CA PRO A 127 18.25 35.98 -2.37
C PRO A 127 19.60 35.66 -3.02
N GLN A 128 19.61 34.76 -3.99
CA GLN A 128 20.78 34.23 -4.67
C GLN A 128 21.74 33.48 -3.72
N ASP A 129 21.27 33.15 -2.49
CA ASP A 129 22.09 32.51 -1.44
C ASP A 129 23.39 33.26 -1.17
N LYS A 130 23.33 34.57 -1.29
CA LYS A 130 24.50 35.46 -1.15
C LYS A 130 24.94 35.62 0.29
N TYR A 131 23.97 35.63 1.20
CA TYR A 131 24.20 35.71 2.66
C TYR A 131 23.35 34.65 3.37
N ARG A 132 23.83 34.23 4.54
CA ARG A 132 23.08 33.33 5.44
C ARG A 132 23.15 33.86 6.85
N LEU A 133 21.99 34.00 7.53
CA LEU A 133 21.91 34.31 8.95
C LEU A 133 21.45 33.03 9.66
N ASN A 134 22.31 32.48 10.50
CA ASN A 134 21.99 31.32 11.32
C ASN A 134 21.85 31.79 12.77
N TYR A 135 20.84 31.32 13.47
CA TYR A 135 20.58 31.66 14.83
C TYR A 135 20.03 30.48 15.63
N ASN A 136 20.44 30.42 16.90
CA ASN A 136 19.95 29.41 17.86
C ASN A 136 19.92 30.10 19.23
N LEU A 137 18.70 30.26 19.75
CA LEU A 137 18.44 30.87 21.06
C LEU A 137 17.65 29.87 21.88
N TYR A 138 18.12 29.54 23.06
CA TYR A 138 17.35 28.65 23.93
C TYR A 138 17.64 28.94 25.38
N PHE A 139 16.69 28.54 26.22
CA PHE A 139 16.90 28.40 27.64
C PHE A 139 16.26 27.14 28.14
N TYR A 140 16.89 26.52 29.11
CA TYR A 140 16.34 25.34 29.75
C TYR A 140 16.74 25.30 31.23
N SER A 141 15.88 24.61 32.00
CA SER A 141 16.18 24.20 33.37
C SER A 141 16.00 22.69 33.43
N PHE A 142 16.96 22.04 34.07
CA PHE A 142 17.06 20.59 33.97
C PHE A 142 17.82 20.00 35.14
N PRO A 143 17.21 19.11 35.96
CA PRO A 143 17.96 18.25 36.86
C PRO A 143 18.98 17.44 36.06
N SER A 144 20.23 17.61 36.33
CA SER A 144 21.36 17.10 35.54
C SER A 144 22.27 16.25 36.42
N LEU A 145 23.07 15.41 35.77
CA LEU A 145 24.04 14.55 36.45
C LEU A 145 25.46 15.03 36.11
N TYR A 146 26.37 14.91 37.06
CA TYR A 146 27.76 15.29 36.92
C TYR A 146 28.65 14.26 37.59
N TRP A 147 29.74 13.86 36.93
CA TRP A 147 30.70 12.84 37.42
C TRP A 147 32.09 13.46 37.70
N GLY A 148 32.23 14.76 37.49
CA GLY A 148 33.52 15.40 37.55
C GLY A 148 34.15 15.57 36.16
N GLN A 149 35.37 16.10 36.11
CA GLN A 149 36.12 16.34 34.89
C GLN A 149 37.12 15.20 34.65
N GLY A 150 37.24 14.78 33.40
CA GLY A 150 38.18 13.77 32.90
C GLY A 150 37.55 12.38 32.74
N TYR A 151 38.24 11.56 32.00
CA TYR A 151 37.78 10.20 31.66
C TYR A 151 37.55 9.32 32.90
N ASP A 152 38.55 9.28 33.81
CA ASP A 152 38.51 8.39 34.99
C ASP A 152 37.33 8.74 35.91
N ASN A 153 37.03 10.04 36.07
CA ASN A 153 35.88 10.49 36.86
C ASN A 153 34.57 10.08 36.17
N GLY A 154 34.44 10.28 34.84
CA GLY A 154 33.27 9.87 34.07
C GLY A 154 33.05 8.35 34.02
N ALA A 155 34.15 7.58 34.13
CA ALA A 155 34.09 6.09 34.10
C ALA A 155 33.69 5.51 35.47
N ASN A 156 33.79 6.27 36.55
CA ASN A 156 33.49 5.82 37.92
C ASN A 156 32.02 6.16 38.27
N ASP A 157 31.18 5.16 38.40
CA ASP A 157 29.76 5.33 38.75
C ASP A 157 29.56 5.93 40.15
N ASP A 158 30.48 5.71 41.07
CA ASP A 158 30.40 6.30 42.42
C ASP A 158 30.50 7.83 42.42
N ASN A 159 30.97 8.39 41.31
CA ASN A 159 31.03 9.86 41.13
C ASN A 159 29.72 10.47 40.66
N GLU A 160 28.70 9.69 40.34
CA GLU A 160 27.40 10.19 39.88
C GLU A 160 26.82 11.15 40.96
N SER A 161 26.50 12.38 40.58
CA SER A 161 26.07 13.42 41.50
C SER A 161 24.95 14.24 40.82
N GLU A 162 23.82 14.39 41.47
CA GLU A 162 22.71 15.23 40.98
C GLU A 162 22.99 16.71 41.25
N TYR A 163 22.51 17.55 40.35
CA TYR A 163 22.48 18.99 40.48
C TYR A 163 21.44 19.58 39.54
N ASP A 164 20.94 20.77 39.88
CA ASP A 164 20.04 21.48 39.00
C ASP A 164 20.82 22.46 38.10
N ARG A 165 20.53 22.47 36.81
CA ARG A 165 21.22 23.29 35.83
C ARG A 165 20.20 24.21 35.11
N PHE A 166 20.46 25.51 35.16
CA PHE A 166 19.80 26.49 34.31
C PHE A 166 20.80 26.97 33.27
N GLN A 167 20.37 26.99 32.00
CA GLN A 167 21.22 27.49 30.92
C GLN A 167 20.40 28.34 29.94
N ALA A 168 20.99 29.48 29.54
CA ALA A 168 20.51 30.32 28.45
C ALA A 168 21.64 30.52 27.46
N GLN A 169 21.37 30.31 26.20
CA GLN A 169 22.34 30.48 25.12
C GLN A 169 21.76 31.28 23.95
N VAL A 170 22.55 32.21 23.43
CA VAL A 170 22.31 32.88 22.15
C VAL A 170 23.54 32.63 21.28
N LYS A 171 23.35 32.03 20.11
CA LYS A 171 24.41 31.81 19.12
C LYS A 171 23.88 32.35 17.77
N VAL A 172 24.64 33.31 17.20
CA VAL A 172 24.26 33.94 15.93
C VAL A 172 25.51 34.04 15.06
N ASP A 173 25.37 33.69 13.78
CA ASP A 173 26.42 33.94 12.79
C ASP A 173 25.79 34.50 11.51
N PHE A 174 26.53 35.37 10.83
CA PHE A 174 26.14 35.99 9.57
C PHE A 174 27.21 35.67 8.53
N MET A 175 26.84 34.87 7.54
CA MET A 175 27.75 34.23 6.58
C MET A 175 27.67 34.93 5.23
N PHE A 176 28.84 35.23 4.62
CA PHE A 176 28.99 35.77 3.28
C PHE A 176 29.43 34.63 2.34
N ARG A 177 28.79 34.51 1.19
CA ARG A 177 29.21 33.53 0.20
C ARG A 177 30.46 34.01 -0.54
N MET A 178 31.57 33.32 -0.37
CA MET A 178 32.87 33.61 -0.98
C MET A 178 33.06 32.84 -2.29
N ALA A 179 32.46 31.65 -2.39
CA ALA A 179 32.48 30.80 -3.61
C ALA A 179 31.27 29.88 -3.58
N ARG A 180 31.10 29.09 -4.61
CA ARG A 180 30.00 28.11 -4.67
C ARG A 180 30.07 27.18 -3.43
N ASN A 181 28.97 27.14 -2.65
CA ASN A 181 28.83 26.32 -1.45
C ASN A 181 29.76 26.73 -0.28
N PHE A 182 30.55 27.81 -0.41
CA PHE A 182 31.56 28.19 0.57
C PHE A 182 31.25 29.59 1.16
N TYR A 183 31.15 29.63 2.48
CA TYR A 183 30.73 30.81 3.22
C TYR A 183 31.70 31.06 4.39
N ILE A 184 31.90 32.32 4.72
CA ILE A 184 32.64 32.75 5.88
C ILE A 184 31.94 33.98 6.49
N GLY A 185 32.01 34.13 7.81
CA GLY A 185 31.39 35.29 8.43
C GLY A 185 31.61 35.37 9.93
N PRO A 186 31.35 36.56 10.54
CA PRO A 186 31.44 36.72 11.98
C PRO A 186 30.37 35.91 12.72
N MET A 187 30.71 35.55 13.95
CA MET A 187 29.80 34.93 14.88
C MET A 187 29.94 35.53 16.27
N THR A 188 28.86 35.46 17.05
CA THR A 188 28.83 35.81 18.44
C THR A 188 28.03 34.79 19.24
N THR A 189 28.48 34.51 20.47
CA THR A 189 27.71 33.71 21.41
C THR A 189 27.60 34.40 22.75
N PHE A 190 26.46 34.21 23.39
CA PHE A 190 26.23 34.54 24.79
C PHE A 190 25.80 33.28 25.49
N ASP A 191 26.51 32.89 26.55
CA ASP A 191 26.25 31.73 27.36
C ASP A 191 26.10 32.09 28.81
N TYR A 192 24.99 31.74 29.40
CA TYR A 192 24.75 31.84 30.85
C TYR A 192 24.48 30.43 31.37
N VAL A 193 25.28 29.96 32.31
CA VAL A 193 25.12 28.65 32.95
C VAL A 193 25.13 28.82 34.46
N TYR A 194 24.16 28.26 35.14
CA TYR A 194 24.06 28.31 36.61
C TYR A 194 23.71 26.91 37.09
N GLY A 195 24.58 26.33 37.90
CA GLY A 195 24.36 25.10 38.64
C GLY A 195 24.04 25.35 40.08
N HIS A 196 23.14 24.63 40.68
CA HIS A 196 22.82 24.73 42.11
C HIS A 196 22.35 23.35 42.64
N ASP A 197 22.24 23.27 43.97
CA ASP A 197 21.79 22.08 44.69
C ASP A 197 22.65 20.83 44.40
N PHE A 198 23.94 21.00 44.44
CA PHE A 198 24.94 19.97 44.18
C PHE A 198 24.93 18.90 45.29
N GLU A 199 24.65 17.64 44.94
CA GLU A 199 24.72 16.50 45.86
C GLU A 199 26.16 16.21 46.35
N LYS A 200 27.15 16.29 45.44
CA LYS A 200 28.58 16.04 45.75
C LYS A 200 29.45 17.26 45.36
N PRO A 201 29.50 18.31 46.21
CA PRO A 201 30.22 19.54 45.86
C PRO A 201 31.73 19.34 45.65
N GLU A 202 32.33 18.30 46.23
CA GLU A 202 33.75 17.99 46.10
C GLU A 202 34.19 17.68 44.68
N LEU A 203 33.27 17.18 43.81
CA LEU A 203 33.56 16.89 42.41
C LEU A 203 33.80 18.19 41.60
N TRP A 204 33.33 19.31 42.09
CA TRP A 204 33.40 20.60 41.40
C TRP A 204 34.76 21.31 41.59
N LYS A 205 35.59 20.82 42.50
CA LYS A 205 36.98 21.29 42.71
C LYS A 205 37.13 22.83 42.80
N GLY A 206 36.19 23.51 43.49
CA GLY A 206 36.19 24.94 43.65
C GLY A 206 35.75 25.77 42.42
N MET A 207 35.23 25.11 41.35
CA MET A 207 34.66 25.82 40.20
C MET A 207 33.43 26.64 40.64
N LYS A 208 33.22 27.81 40.02
CA LYS A 208 32.06 28.67 40.37
C LYS A 208 30.77 28.10 39.75
N ALA A 209 29.74 28.03 40.58
CA ALA A 209 28.40 27.56 40.18
C ALA A 209 27.80 28.34 39.00
N ARG A 210 28.13 29.63 38.93
CA ARG A 210 27.59 30.53 37.89
C ARG A 210 28.70 30.96 36.93
N SER A 211 28.42 30.87 35.61
CA SER A 211 29.30 31.45 34.60
C SER A 211 28.48 32.24 33.57
N THR A 212 28.98 33.42 33.21
CA THR A 212 28.46 34.22 32.09
C THR A 212 29.63 34.40 31.14
N ASN A 213 29.36 34.15 29.83
CA ASN A 213 30.40 34.17 28.82
C ASN A 213 29.91 34.83 27.53
N VAL A 214 30.69 35.77 27.02
CA VAL A 214 30.44 36.40 25.72
C VAL A 214 31.63 36.06 24.83
N SER A 215 31.35 35.53 23.63
CA SER A 215 32.41 35.19 22.69
C SER A 215 32.17 35.88 21.35
N LEU A 216 33.26 36.28 20.73
CA LEU A 216 33.28 36.77 19.35
C LEU A 216 34.16 35.83 18.54
N GLY A 217 33.82 35.66 17.30
CA GLY A 217 34.59 34.76 16.45
C GLY A 217 34.19 34.79 14.99
N PHE A 218 34.54 33.75 14.31
CA PHE A 218 34.17 33.58 12.91
C PHE A 218 33.81 32.11 12.64
N SER A 219 32.93 31.96 11.65
CA SER A 219 32.52 30.65 11.15
C SER A 219 32.92 30.50 9.68
N LEU A 220 33.38 29.30 9.34
CA LEU A 220 33.65 28.88 7.97
C LEU A 220 32.71 27.71 7.68
N LEU A 221 31.99 27.78 6.55
CA LEU A 221 31.02 26.77 6.18
C LEU A 221 31.19 26.38 4.69
N TYR A 222 31.38 25.10 4.46
CA TYR A 222 31.22 24.51 3.11
C TYR A 222 30.04 23.56 3.16
N ASP A 223 29.01 23.77 2.30
CA ASP A 223 27.79 22.96 2.34
C ASP A 223 27.30 22.69 0.92
N SER A 224 27.58 21.49 0.44
CA SER A 224 27.16 20.99 -0.87
C SER A 224 26.05 19.93 -0.77
N ARG A 225 25.41 19.81 0.39
CA ARG A 225 24.33 18.84 0.58
C ARG A 225 23.14 19.15 -0.33
N ASP A 226 22.50 18.09 -0.84
CA ASP A 226 21.28 18.21 -1.65
C ASP A 226 20.08 18.70 -0.80
N PHE A 227 19.99 18.30 0.48
CA PHE A 227 18.97 18.76 1.43
C PHE A 227 19.64 19.11 2.77
N LEU A 228 19.26 20.26 3.34
CA LEU A 228 19.89 20.77 4.57
C LEU A 228 19.61 19.88 5.78
N THR A 229 18.41 19.28 5.86
CA THR A 229 17.95 18.54 7.04
C THR A 229 17.92 17.01 6.84
N ASN A 230 17.90 16.53 5.60
CA ASN A 230 17.85 15.08 5.29
C ASN A 230 18.67 14.81 4.03
N ALA A 231 20.00 14.95 4.15
CA ALA A 231 20.93 14.83 3.03
C ALA A 231 21.04 13.37 2.53
N TYR A 232 21.01 13.20 1.22
CA TYR A 232 21.26 11.95 0.51
C TYR A 232 22.65 11.97 -0.15
N LYS A 233 23.12 13.15 -0.54
CA LYS A 233 24.44 13.35 -1.18
C LYS A 233 25.04 14.68 -0.75
N GLY A 234 26.36 14.73 -0.73
CA GLY A 234 27.08 15.98 -0.55
C GLY A 234 27.98 15.99 0.69
N TYR A 235 28.62 17.11 0.89
CA TYR A 235 29.60 17.30 1.92
C TYR A 235 29.22 18.52 2.76
N TYR A 236 29.36 18.42 4.07
CA TYR A 236 29.16 19.48 5.04
C TYR A 236 30.44 19.64 5.85
N LEU A 237 30.98 20.84 5.93
CA LEU A 237 32.14 21.20 6.78
C LEU A 237 31.83 22.53 7.42
N ARG A 238 31.88 22.57 8.76
CA ARG A 238 31.73 23.80 9.53
C ARG A 238 32.86 23.90 10.54
N ILE A 239 33.52 25.03 10.59
CA ILE A 239 34.55 25.37 11.58
C ILE A 239 34.13 26.69 12.26
N ASP A 240 33.88 26.63 13.54
CA ASP A 240 33.58 27.79 14.38
C ASP A 240 34.82 28.08 15.28
N GLN A 241 35.42 29.22 15.13
CA GLN A 241 36.52 29.69 16.01
C GLN A 241 35.96 30.80 16.87
N ARG A 242 35.99 30.62 18.20
CA ARG A 242 35.45 31.57 19.18
C ARG A 242 36.53 32.01 20.16
N PHE A 243 36.49 33.27 20.51
CA PHE A 243 37.41 33.91 21.46
C PHE A 243 36.57 34.56 22.57
N SER A 244 36.86 34.24 23.82
CA SER A 244 36.19 34.72 25.03
C SER A 244 37.19 35.51 25.88
N PRO A 245 37.62 36.70 25.40
CA PRO A 245 38.63 37.49 26.14
C PRO A 245 38.03 38.16 27.37
N ALA A 246 38.90 38.50 28.37
CA ALA A 246 38.48 39.12 29.62
C ALA A 246 37.82 40.49 29.39
N PHE A 247 38.24 41.26 28.36
CA PHE A 247 37.73 42.62 28.13
C PHE A 247 36.22 42.63 27.75
N LEU A 248 35.64 41.48 27.39
CA LEU A 248 34.19 41.36 27.16
C LEU A 248 33.43 41.07 28.48
N GLY A 249 34.08 41.17 29.63
CA GLY A 249 33.48 40.90 30.94
C GLY A 249 33.55 39.44 31.37
N ASN A 250 34.25 38.59 30.61
CA ASN A 250 34.40 37.18 30.93
C ASN A 250 35.33 36.97 32.13
N LYS A 251 34.89 36.19 33.10
CA LYS A 251 35.71 35.76 34.24
C LYS A 251 36.76 34.72 33.85
N TYR A 252 36.51 33.97 32.79
CA TYR A 252 37.39 32.93 32.26
C TYR A 252 37.79 33.32 30.85
N ALA A 253 39.09 33.59 30.65
CA ALA A 253 39.62 33.88 29.31
C ALA A 253 40.03 32.54 28.65
N PHE A 254 39.40 32.22 27.51
CA PHE A 254 39.72 31.02 26.75
C PHE A 254 39.33 31.23 25.28
N SER A 255 39.70 30.28 24.45
CA SER A 255 39.20 30.23 23.07
C SER A 255 38.86 28.80 22.76
N ASN A 256 38.02 28.63 21.73
CA ASN A 256 37.72 27.29 21.28
C ASN A 256 37.54 27.19 19.76
N THR A 257 37.84 25.98 19.27
CA THR A 257 37.61 25.58 17.87
C THR A 257 36.62 24.43 17.90
N GLU A 258 35.49 24.60 17.23
CA GLU A 258 34.49 23.53 17.00
C GLU A 258 34.50 23.18 15.50
N LEU A 259 34.77 21.92 15.20
CA LEU A 259 34.76 21.40 13.82
C LEU A 259 33.70 20.32 13.71
N THR A 260 32.80 20.46 12.74
CA THR A 260 31.87 19.41 12.35
C THR A 260 32.04 19.15 10.84
N THR A 261 32.24 17.90 10.47
CA THR A 261 32.25 17.51 9.07
C THR A 261 31.39 16.28 8.88
N SER A 262 30.62 16.28 7.78
CA SER A 262 29.78 15.14 7.43
C SER A 262 29.82 14.92 5.92
N TYR A 263 29.79 13.65 5.52
CA TYR A 263 29.77 13.22 4.12
C TYR A 263 28.59 12.28 3.91
N TYR A 264 27.84 12.50 2.83
CA TYR A 264 26.66 11.71 2.50
C TYR A 264 26.82 11.18 1.08
N GLN A 265 26.57 9.87 0.90
CA GLN A 265 26.66 9.20 -0.39
C GLN A 265 25.51 8.20 -0.55
N SER A 266 24.69 8.40 -1.57
CA SER A 266 23.72 7.38 -1.99
C SER A 266 24.49 6.20 -2.57
N VAL A 267 24.34 5.01 -2.00
CA VAL A 267 25.11 3.83 -2.36
C VAL A 267 24.30 2.85 -3.22
N TRP A 268 22.97 2.81 -3.03
CA TRP A 268 21.99 2.05 -3.85
C TRP A 268 20.61 2.69 -3.66
N LYS A 269 19.57 2.18 -4.34
CA LYS A 269 18.20 2.71 -4.26
C LYS A 269 17.70 2.72 -2.80
N GLY A 270 17.47 3.91 -2.26
CA GLY A 270 17.02 4.11 -0.87
C GLY A 270 18.13 3.98 0.18
N GLY A 271 19.34 3.62 -0.19
CA GLY A 271 20.47 3.44 0.71
C GLY A 271 21.39 4.67 0.73
N VAL A 272 21.69 5.22 1.93
CA VAL A 272 22.63 6.35 2.10
C VAL A 272 23.65 5.98 3.17
N LEU A 273 24.91 6.08 2.81
CA LEU A 273 26.03 6.00 3.76
C LEU A 273 26.39 7.42 4.20
N ALA A 274 26.37 7.65 5.52
CA ALA A 274 26.67 8.96 6.12
C ALA A 274 27.82 8.82 7.11
N GLY A 275 28.86 9.58 6.91
CA GLY A 275 30.02 9.67 7.83
C GLY A 275 30.01 11.03 8.51
N GLN A 276 30.33 11.07 9.79
CA GLN A 276 30.44 12.33 10.56
C GLN A 276 31.68 12.29 11.46
N PHE A 277 32.35 13.41 11.55
CA PHE A 277 33.39 13.66 12.54
C PHE A 277 33.10 15.00 13.22
N HIS A 278 33.22 15.03 14.53
CA HIS A 278 33.01 16.24 15.34
C HIS A 278 34.10 16.34 16.38
N THR A 279 34.57 17.58 16.62
CA THR A 279 35.48 17.86 17.73
C THR A 279 35.25 19.29 18.28
N LEU A 280 35.35 19.42 19.60
CA LEU A 280 35.37 20.69 20.32
C LEU A 280 36.65 20.74 21.12
N LEU A 281 37.52 21.72 20.81
CA LEU A 281 38.85 21.93 21.43
C LEU A 281 38.86 23.27 22.16
N ASN A 282 38.96 23.23 23.46
CA ASN A 282 39.09 24.44 24.30
C ASN A 282 40.56 24.68 24.67
N TYR A 283 41.01 25.93 24.46
CA TYR A 283 42.35 26.38 24.77
C TYR A 283 42.27 27.36 25.94
N GLY A 284 43.04 27.14 27.00
CA GLY A 284 42.97 27.92 28.24
C GLY A 284 42.11 27.22 29.29
N ASN A 285 41.37 28.02 30.08
CA ASN A 285 40.56 27.50 31.19
C ASN A 285 39.07 27.80 30.98
N PRO A 286 38.36 27.01 30.21
CA PRO A 286 36.92 27.23 30.05
C PRO A 286 36.16 26.94 31.35
N PRO A 287 35.04 27.64 31.64
CA PRO A 287 34.21 27.31 32.80
C PRO A 287 33.59 25.93 32.62
N TRP A 288 33.25 25.24 33.72
CA TRP A 288 32.74 23.88 33.73
C TRP A 288 31.57 23.69 32.77
N GLY A 289 30.68 24.67 32.66
CA GLY A 289 29.48 24.61 31.85
C GLY A 289 29.72 24.69 30.34
N LEU A 290 30.95 25.07 29.92
CA LEU A 290 31.34 25.21 28.50
C LEU A 290 32.49 24.25 28.12
N MET A 291 32.84 23.33 29.00
CA MET A 291 33.77 22.23 28.66
C MET A 291 33.17 21.33 27.57
N ALA A 292 34.03 20.67 26.85
CA ALA A 292 33.62 19.72 25.82
C ALA A 292 33.02 18.46 26.48
N THR A 293 31.91 17.96 25.92
CA THR A 293 31.18 16.80 26.44
C THR A 293 30.96 15.77 25.33
N LEU A 294 30.86 14.51 25.71
CA LEU A 294 30.36 13.43 24.83
C LEU A 294 28.90 13.11 25.17
N GLY A 295 28.16 12.67 24.17
CA GLY A 295 26.75 12.26 24.29
C GLY A 295 25.82 13.37 23.81
N SER A 296 24.99 13.06 22.84
CA SER A 296 23.93 13.95 22.35
C SER A 296 22.99 13.15 21.45
N SER A 297 21.92 13.78 21.01
CA SER A 297 21.02 13.16 20.03
C SER A 297 21.65 12.99 18.63
N TYR A 298 22.77 13.65 18.36
CA TYR A 298 23.43 13.64 17.04
C TYR A 298 24.76 12.89 17.01
N SER A 299 25.42 12.78 18.16
CA SER A 299 26.77 12.26 18.26
C SER A 299 26.92 11.47 19.55
N MET A 300 27.61 10.33 19.48
CA MET A 300 27.79 9.45 20.65
C MET A 300 26.45 9.13 21.31
N ARG A 301 25.45 8.82 20.50
CA ARG A 301 24.09 8.51 20.96
C ARG A 301 24.09 7.34 21.95
N GLY A 302 23.34 7.48 23.04
CA GLY A 302 23.26 6.49 24.12
C GLY A 302 24.13 6.82 25.34
N TYR A 303 25.10 7.71 25.21
CA TYR A 303 25.82 8.24 26.35
C TYR A 303 25.06 9.43 26.94
N TYR A 304 24.98 9.49 28.27
CA TYR A 304 24.40 10.67 28.96
C TYR A 304 25.26 11.90 28.64
N GLU A 305 24.63 12.98 28.13
CA GLU A 305 25.36 14.21 27.74
C GLU A 305 26.06 14.81 28.94
N GLY A 306 27.38 14.88 28.88
CA GLY A 306 28.21 15.47 29.95
C GLY A 306 28.69 14.47 30.98
N ARG A 307 28.36 13.18 30.91
CA ARG A 307 29.00 12.15 31.76
C ARG A 307 30.52 12.17 31.55
N TYR A 308 30.94 12.18 30.29
CA TYR A 308 32.35 12.34 29.93
C TYR A 308 32.56 13.79 29.48
N ARG A 309 33.37 14.53 30.27
CA ARG A 309 33.55 15.95 30.10
C ARG A 309 35.01 16.32 30.37
N ASP A 310 35.61 17.11 29.45
CA ASP A 310 36.96 17.62 29.61
C ASP A 310 37.15 18.91 28.77
N LYS A 311 38.36 19.44 28.69
CA LYS A 311 38.65 20.60 27.84
C LYS A 311 38.42 20.29 26.37
N CYS A 312 38.74 19.06 25.92
CA CYS A 312 38.62 18.67 24.53
C CYS A 312 37.78 17.38 24.40
N ALA A 313 37.04 17.28 23.32
CA ALA A 313 36.32 16.04 22.92
C ALA A 313 36.42 15.87 21.42
N MET A 314 36.47 14.63 20.98
CA MET A 314 36.32 14.26 19.56
C MET A 314 35.52 12.99 19.41
N ASP A 315 34.77 12.88 18.31
CA ASP A 315 34.00 11.71 18.01
C ASP A 315 33.84 11.53 16.49
N ALA A 316 33.63 10.31 16.09
CA ALA A 316 33.37 9.94 14.68
C ALA A 316 32.31 8.85 14.62
N GLN A 317 31.45 8.92 13.62
CA GLN A 317 30.45 7.88 13.42
C GLN A 317 30.19 7.63 11.92
N LEU A 318 29.81 6.42 11.63
CA LEU A 318 29.39 5.97 10.29
C LEU A 318 27.99 5.40 10.41
N GLU A 319 27.06 5.90 9.62
CA GLU A 319 25.65 5.53 9.66
C GLU A 319 25.19 5.07 8.27
N LEU A 320 24.60 3.91 8.19
CA LEU A 320 23.92 3.41 6.99
C LEU A 320 22.41 3.61 7.19
N ARG A 321 21.82 4.39 6.32
CA ARG A 321 20.38 4.67 6.28
C ARG A 321 19.76 3.90 5.13
N GLN A 322 18.63 3.23 5.36
CA GLN A 322 17.87 2.56 4.32
C GLN A 322 16.42 3.06 4.35
N HIS A 323 15.99 3.70 3.27
CA HIS A 323 14.58 3.95 3.02
C HIS A 323 13.91 2.62 2.68
N VAL A 324 12.85 2.26 3.38
CA VAL A 324 12.19 0.95 3.24
C VAL A 324 10.89 1.11 2.45
N TRP A 325 10.01 2.01 2.86
CA TRP A 325 8.69 2.13 2.24
C TRP A 325 8.02 3.46 2.60
N LYS A 326 7.52 4.18 1.61
CA LYS A 326 6.82 5.48 1.76
C LYS A 326 7.62 6.47 2.63
N ARG A 327 7.26 6.61 3.90
CA ARG A 327 7.92 7.51 4.86
C ARG A 327 8.83 6.76 5.83
N ASN A 328 8.96 5.45 5.68
CA ASN A 328 9.58 4.58 6.67
C ASN A 328 10.98 4.18 6.23
N GLY A 329 11.91 4.26 7.14
CA GLY A 329 13.29 3.83 6.92
C GLY A 329 13.90 3.29 8.19
N VAL A 330 15.08 2.73 8.05
CA VAL A 330 15.88 2.24 9.18
C VAL A 330 17.29 2.82 9.06
N ALA A 331 17.98 2.87 10.18
CA ALA A 331 19.40 3.26 10.23
C ALA A 331 20.15 2.35 11.20
N VAL A 332 21.39 2.04 10.84
CA VAL A 332 22.34 1.40 11.73
C VAL A 332 23.61 2.23 11.75
N TRP A 333 24.28 2.30 12.92
CA TRP A 333 25.50 3.08 13.00
C TRP A 333 26.51 2.43 13.93
N VAL A 334 27.77 2.80 13.68
CA VAL A 334 28.91 2.54 14.57
C VAL A 334 29.72 3.83 14.70
N GLY A 335 30.34 4.03 15.84
CA GLY A 335 31.18 5.20 16.07
C GLY A 335 32.05 5.04 17.29
N ALA A 336 32.85 6.05 17.55
CA ALA A 336 33.70 6.10 18.71
C ALA A 336 34.01 7.55 19.07
N GLY A 337 34.22 7.83 20.35
CA GLY A 337 34.58 9.15 20.83
C GLY A 337 35.47 9.12 22.07
N THR A 338 36.10 10.23 22.37
CA THR A 338 36.99 10.37 23.52
C THR A 338 37.00 11.81 24.02
N ILE A 339 37.36 11.98 25.29
CA ILE A 339 37.67 13.29 25.93
C ILE A 339 39.11 13.31 26.41
N PHE A 340 39.70 14.50 26.42
CA PHE A 340 41.11 14.66 26.87
C PHE A 340 41.34 16.10 27.25
N PRO A 341 42.32 16.37 28.21
CA PRO A 341 42.59 17.74 28.59
C PRO A 341 43.43 18.51 27.55
N ASN A 342 44.29 17.82 26.80
CA ASN A 342 45.11 18.34 25.69
C ASN A 342 45.62 17.15 24.82
N PHE A 343 46.14 17.44 23.63
CA PHE A 343 46.56 16.41 22.68
C PHE A 343 47.71 15.51 23.19
N SER A 344 48.54 16.01 24.09
CA SER A 344 49.63 15.19 24.64
C SER A 344 49.14 14.12 25.63
N GLU A 345 47.92 14.29 26.12
CA GLU A 345 47.28 13.38 27.07
C GLU A 345 46.13 12.55 26.40
N LEU A 346 46.10 12.53 25.09
CA LEU A 346 45.16 11.71 24.35
C LEU A 346 45.59 10.24 24.44
N GLU A 347 44.76 9.40 25.03
CA GLU A 347 45.04 7.97 25.23
C GLU A 347 44.05 7.06 24.52
N ALA A 348 44.55 6.08 23.79
CA ALA A 348 43.72 5.14 23.06
C ALA A 348 42.78 4.31 23.98
N ARG A 349 43.20 4.08 25.24
CA ARG A 349 42.35 3.34 26.21
C ARG A 349 41.09 4.14 26.63
N HIS A 350 41.06 5.44 26.39
CA HIS A 350 39.92 6.32 26.70
C HIS A 350 38.92 6.43 25.54
N ILE A 351 39.07 5.65 24.49
CA ILE A 351 38.12 5.62 23.35
C ILE A 351 36.88 4.83 23.74
N LEU A 352 35.74 5.48 23.67
CA LEU A 352 34.42 4.92 23.99
C LEU A 352 33.69 4.52 22.70
N PRO A 353 33.29 3.26 22.57
CA PRO A 353 32.55 2.81 21.37
C PRO A 353 31.07 3.24 21.42
N ASN A 354 30.49 3.44 20.25
CA ASN A 354 29.07 3.78 20.07
C ASN A 354 28.52 2.95 18.91
N TYR A 355 27.35 2.34 19.09
CA TYR A 355 26.66 1.62 18.03
C TYR A 355 25.17 1.51 18.33
N GLY A 356 24.38 1.36 17.28
CA GLY A 356 22.95 1.24 17.47
C GLY A 356 22.17 1.07 16.19
N PHE A 357 20.87 0.97 16.33
CA PHE A 357 19.93 0.98 15.22
C PHE A 357 18.76 1.88 15.54
N GLY A 358 18.10 2.39 14.49
CA GLY A 358 16.98 3.30 14.66
C GLY A 358 15.95 3.15 13.54
N TYR A 359 14.72 3.50 13.87
CA TYR A 359 13.65 3.68 12.91
C TYR A 359 13.59 5.14 12.51
N ARG A 360 13.45 5.39 11.19
CA ARG A 360 13.36 6.73 10.62
C ARG A 360 11.99 6.93 10.02
N TRP A 361 11.34 8.04 10.36
CA TRP A 361 10.06 8.43 9.76
C TRP A 361 10.18 9.79 9.10
N GLU A 362 9.91 9.83 7.79
CA GLU A 362 10.07 11.03 6.96
C GLU A 362 8.76 11.82 6.96
N PHE A 363 8.73 12.92 7.72
CA PHE A 363 7.55 13.77 7.81
C PHE A 363 7.31 14.53 6.50
N LYS A 364 8.39 15.12 5.96
CA LYS A 364 8.49 15.69 4.62
C LYS A 364 9.83 15.22 4.03
N ARG A 365 9.98 15.27 2.74
CA ARG A 365 11.25 14.89 2.08
C ARG A 365 12.46 15.58 2.71
N GLU A 366 12.25 16.79 3.23
CA GLU A 366 13.25 17.62 3.89
C GLU A 366 13.25 17.49 5.42
N UNK A 367 12.47 16.57 6.14
CA UNK A 367 12.43 16.45 7.46
C UNK A 367 12.23 15.10 7.87
N THR A 368 13.02 14.73 8.40
CA THR A 368 12.92 13.34 8.89
C THR A 368 12.96 13.30 10.41
N TYR A 369 12.09 12.51 11.04
CA TYR A 369 12.14 12.14 12.47
C TYR A 369 12.76 10.77 12.62
N VAL A 370 13.64 10.65 13.63
CA VAL A 370 14.35 9.40 13.90
C VAL A 370 13.98 8.91 15.30
N TRP A 371 13.38 7.74 15.39
CA TRP A 371 13.19 6.99 16.64
C TRP A 371 14.39 6.08 16.81
N ILE A 372 15.05 6.14 17.95
CA ILE A 372 16.38 5.53 18.12
C ILE A 372 16.35 4.47 19.21
N UNK A 373 16.69 3.52 19.00
CA UNK A 373 16.88 2.62 19.80
C UNK A 373 18.21 2.47 19.91
N VAL A 374 18.70 2.82 20.76
CA VAL A 374 20.15 2.77 20.98
C VAL A 374 20.54 1.56 21.83
N LEU A 375 21.51 0.83 21.38
CA LEU A 375 22.20 -0.19 22.15
C LEU A 375 23.63 0.29 22.37
N ALA A 376 23.80 1.28 23.25
CA ALA A 376 25.14 1.76 23.60
C ALA A 376 25.57 1.22 24.95
N ASN A 377 26.86 1.03 25.11
CA ASN A 377 27.47 0.51 26.33
C ASN A 377 27.67 1.65 27.33
N THR A 378 26.58 2.00 28.08
CA THR A 378 26.61 3.30 28.79
C THR A 378 26.68 3.27 30.31
N ARG A 379 26.31 2.19 30.95
CA ARG A 379 26.43 2.08 32.44
C ARG A 379 26.40 0.61 32.84
N PRO A 380 27.16 0.20 33.85
CA PRO A 380 26.93 -1.08 34.54
C PRO A 380 25.45 -1.21 34.99
N ASP A 381 24.82 -0.12 35.44
CA ASP A 381 23.46 -0.13 35.94
C ASP A 381 22.40 -0.20 34.79
N LEU A 382 22.58 0.61 33.75
CA LEU A 382 21.74 0.47 32.56
C LEU A 382 22.01 -0.87 31.85
N TYR A 383 23.26 -1.35 31.91
CA TYR A 383 23.60 -2.70 31.49
C TYR A 383 22.87 -3.70 32.41
N SER A 384 22.82 -3.46 33.72
CA SER A 384 22.08 -4.33 34.66
C SER A 384 20.57 -4.20 34.46
N ILE A 385 20.03 -2.98 34.20
CA ILE A 385 18.61 -2.74 33.89
C ILE A 385 18.25 -3.28 32.49
N SER A 386 19.04 -2.99 31.47
CA SER A 386 18.83 -3.53 30.14
C SER A 386 19.06 -5.05 30.13
N MET A 387 20.04 -5.55 30.85
CA MET A 387 20.27 -6.99 31.03
C MET A 387 19.18 -7.62 31.92
N LYS A 388 18.66 -6.87 32.89
CA LYS A 388 17.49 -7.30 33.68
C LYS A 388 16.25 -7.33 32.80
N LEU A 389 15.97 -6.27 32.05
CA LEU A 389 14.87 -6.21 31.08
C LEU A 389 15.05 -7.29 30.01
N PHE A 390 16.26 -7.40 29.42
CA PHE A 390 16.58 -8.43 28.43
C PHE A 390 16.45 -9.82 29.05
N ARG A 391 16.89 -9.99 30.29
CA ARG A 391 16.75 -11.24 31.05
C ARG A 391 15.28 -11.53 31.36
N ASP A 392 14.50 -10.53 31.72
CA ASP A 392 13.08 -10.67 32.01
C ASP A 392 12.29 -10.94 30.72
N ILE A 393 12.61 -10.25 29.62
CA ILE A 393 12.08 -10.52 28.27
C ILE A 393 12.49 -11.94 27.84
N LYS A 394 13.77 -12.30 28.01
CA LYS A 394 14.26 -13.64 27.71
C LYS A 394 13.55 -14.69 28.58
N LYS A 395 13.43 -14.46 29.89
CA LYS A 395 12.66 -15.35 30.80
C LYS A 395 11.21 -15.49 30.37
N TRP A 396 10.61 -14.39 29.93
CA TRP A 396 9.24 -14.39 29.42
C TRP A 396 9.13 -15.30 28.18
N PHE A 397 10.04 -15.16 27.21
CA PHE A 397 10.08 -16.01 26.01
C PHE A 397 10.63 -17.42 26.27
N ASP A 398 11.41 -17.62 27.31
CA ASP A 398 11.87 -18.95 27.76
C ASP A 398 10.73 -19.72 28.42
N ASN A 399 9.74 -19.07 28.98
CA ASN A 399 8.57 -19.66 29.59
C ASN A 399 7.64 -20.25 28.51
N GLN A 400 7.54 -21.58 28.48
CA GLN A 400 6.77 -22.29 27.46
C GLN A 400 5.25 -22.05 27.60
N GLU A 401 4.77 -21.66 28.77
CA GLU A 401 3.35 -21.32 28.98
C GLU A 401 3.01 -19.97 28.31
N HIS A 402 3.95 -19.00 28.42
CA HIS A 402 3.80 -17.71 27.68
C HIS A 402 3.83 -17.94 26.17
N LEU A 403 4.76 -18.75 25.67
CA LEU A 403 4.84 -19.07 24.25
C LEU A 403 3.58 -19.78 23.75
N PHE A 404 2.99 -20.68 24.57
CA PHE A 404 1.74 -21.35 24.22
C PHE A 404 0.63 -20.33 23.91
N TYR A 405 0.44 -19.34 24.79
CA TYR A 405 -0.58 -18.30 24.58
C TYR A 405 -0.20 -17.32 23.48
N LEU A 406 1.08 -16.93 23.38
CA LEU A 406 1.56 -16.06 22.29
C LEU A 406 1.27 -16.67 20.91
N PHE A 407 1.57 -17.96 20.75
CA PHE A 407 1.33 -18.66 19.49
C PHE A 407 -0.17 -18.71 19.16
N LEU A 408 -1.04 -18.90 20.16
CA LEU A 408 -2.50 -18.86 19.96
C LEU A 408 -2.96 -17.47 19.49
N VAL A 409 -2.43 -16.41 20.10
CA VAL A 409 -2.75 -15.04 19.72
C VAL A 409 -2.33 -14.79 18.25
N ILE A 410 -1.13 -15.23 17.86
CA ILE A 410 -0.61 -15.04 16.49
C ILE A 410 -1.45 -15.82 15.48
N LEU A 411 -1.86 -17.06 15.81
CA LEU A 411 -2.68 -17.90 14.94
C LEU A 411 -4.07 -17.30 14.69
N ILE A 412 -4.64 -16.58 15.65
CA ILE A 412 -6.00 -16.04 15.53
C ILE A 412 -6.03 -14.64 14.87
N VAL A 413 -4.87 -14.00 14.62
CA VAL A 413 -4.81 -12.65 14.03
C VAL A 413 -5.64 -12.55 12.73
N PRO A 414 -5.51 -13.45 11.74
CA PRO A 414 -6.31 -13.33 10.52
C PRO A 414 -7.82 -13.30 10.79
N ASN A 415 -8.30 -14.16 11.71
CA ASN A 415 -9.73 -14.21 12.08
C ASN A 415 -10.21 -12.91 12.73
N VAL A 416 -9.38 -12.32 13.59
CA VAL A 416 -9.71 -11.03 14.23
C VAL A 416 -9.80 -9.93 13.16
N VAL A 417 -8.84 -9.88 12.22
CA VAL A 417 -8.87 -8.87 11.14
C VAL A 417 -10.13 -9.05 10.29
N LEU A 418 -10.45 -10.31 9.89
CA LEU A 418 -11.64 -10.61 9.09
C LEU A 418 -12.95 -10.18 9.77
N CYS A 419 -13.01 -10.14 11.09
CA CYS A 419 -14.20 -9.62 11.80
C CYS A 419 -14.45 -8.14 11.55
N PHE A 420 -13.44 -7.39 11.17
CA PHE A 420 -13.57 -5.96 10.86
C PHE A 420 -13.79 -5.69 9.37
N THR A 421 -13.31 -6.58 8.50
CA THR A 421 -13.39 -6.40 7.05
C THR A 421 -14.63 -7.06 6.42
N GLU A 422 -15.12 -8.18 6.99
CA GLU A 422 -16.18 -8.94 6.35
C GLU A 422 -17.58 -8.50 6.81
N PRO A 423 -18.54 -8.35 5.87
CA PRO A 423 -19.91 -7.94 6.16
C PRO A 423 -20.81 -9.11 6.60
N ILE A 424 -20.34 -9.89 7.59
CA ILE A 424 -21.07 -11.05 8.15
C ILE A 424 -21.74 -10.67 9.47
N SER A 425 -22.72 -11.47 9.89
CA SER A 425 -23.49 -11.22 11.11
C SER A 425 -22.60 -11.27 12.38
N TRP A 426 -23.03 -10.60 13.44
CA TRP A 426 -22.29 -10.56 14.72
C TRP A 426 -22.06 -11.96 15.31
N THR A 427 -23.06 -12.85 15.17
CA THR A 427 -22.93 -14.23 15.67
C THR A 427 -21.91 -15.01 14.83
N ALA A 428 -21.90 -14.80 13.51
CA ALA A 428 -20.87 -15.37 12.62
C ALA A 428 -19.47 -14.84 12.97
N LYS A 429 -19.32 -13.53 13.26
CA LYS A 429 -18.03 -12.94 13.70
C LYS A 429 -17.52 -13.59 14.98
N ILE A 430 -18.39 -13.79 15.97
CA ILE A 430 -18.05 -14.49 17.23
C ILE A 430 -17.62 -15.94 16.91
N CYS A 431 -18.36 -16.64 16.04
CA CYS A 431 -18.02 -17.99 15.61
C CYS A 431 -16.65 -18.03 14.93
N ASN A 432 -16.36 -17.05 14.03
CA ASN A 432 -15.10 -16.96 13.28
C ASN A 432 -13.89 -16.68 14.18
N ILE A 433 -14.09 -16.28 15.44
CA ILE A 433 -13.01 -16.21 16.43
C ILE A 433 -12.99 -17.47 17.30
N LEU A 434 -14.12 -17.81 17.94
CA LEU A 434 -14.17 -18.85 18.98
C LEU A 434 -13.89 -20.25 18.43
N LEU A 435 -14.46 -20.60 17.27
CA LEU A 435 -14.30 -21.94 16.72
C LEU A 435 -12.85 -22.22 16.28
N PRO A 436 -12.19 -21.37 15.45
CA PRO A 436 -10.77 -21.59 15.13
C PRO A 436 -9.87 -21.54 16.36
N LEU A 437 -10.08 -20.58 17.27
CA LEU A 437 -9.31 -20.50 18.51
C LEU A 437 -9.41 -21.79 19.32
N SER A 438 -10.61 -22.39 19.39
CA SER A 438 -10.82 -23.65 20.13
C SER A 438 -10.06 -24.81 19.48
N ILE A 439 -10.04 -24.86 18.15
CA ILE A 439 -9.32 -25.89 17.38
C ILE A 439 -7.80 -25.70 17.58
N TYR A 440 -7.30 -24.45 17.41
CA TYR A 440 -5.87 -24.15 17.63
C TYR A 440 -5.47 -24.46 19.08
N TYR A 441 -6.31 -24.15 20.06
CA TYR A 441 -6.06 -24.47 21.47
C TYR A 441 -5.93 -26.00 21.67
N ALA A 442 -6.86 -26.76 21.08
CA ALA A 442 -6.84 -28.24 21.16
C ALA A 442 -5.54 -28.82 20.53
N VAL A 443 -5.15 -28.30 19.36
CA VAL A 443 -3.92 -28.74 18.67
C VAL A 443 -2.69 -28.36 19.52
N MET A 444 -2.65 -27.15 20.05
CA MET A 444 -1.52 -26.68 20.87
C MET A 444 -1.41 -27.50 22.18
N ALA A 445 -2.52 -27.96 22.73
CA ALA A 445 -2.55 -28.81 23.92
C ALA A 445 -2.19 -30.28 23.65
N TRP A 446 -2.01 -30.69 22.37
CA TRP A 446 -1.67 -32.07 21.99
C TRP A 446 -0.30 -32.49 22.52
N SER A 447 0.72 -31.64 22.36
CA SER A 447 2.11 -31.96 22.67
C SER A 447 2.68 -31.05 23.75
N ARG A 448 3.64 -31.58 24.51
CA ARG A 448 4.38 -30.81 25.52
C ARG A 448 5.39 -29.83 24.89
N ASN A 449 5.69 -29.93 23.58
CA ASN A 449 6.58 -29.01 22.91
C ASN A 449 5.74 -28.04 22.02
N CYS A 450 5.47 -26.83 22.51
CA CYS A 450 4.63 -25.85 21.83
C CYS A 450 5.25 -25.38 20.50
N GLY A 451 6.58 -25.36 20.38
CA GLY A 451 7.25 -25.02 19.13
C GLY A 451 6.98 -26.04 18.02
N ARG A 452 6.98 -27.35 18.39
CA ARG A 452 6.67 -28.43 17.42
C ARG A 452 5.22 -28.32 16.93
N THR A 453 4.27 -28.07 17.85
CA THR A 453 2.85 -27.92 17.47
C THR A 453 2.62 -26.66 16.65
N PHE A 454 3.31 -25.56 16.94
CA PHE A 454 3.24 -24.34 16.13
C PHE A 454 3.75 -24.60 14.70
N TRP A 455 4.88 -25.31 14.54
CA TRP A 455 5.40 -25.73 13.22
C TRP A 455 4.45 -26.69 12.49
N LEU A 456 3.74 -27.56 13.22
CA LEU A 456 2.70 -28.42 12.61
C LEU A 456 1.57 -27.59 12.00
N LEU A 457 1.30 -26.41 12.58
CA LEU A 457 0.28 -25.46 12.07
C LEU A 457 0.84 -24.51 10.98
N PHE A 458 2.09 -24.72 10.50
CA PHE A 458 2.72 -23.88 9.49
C PHE A 458 1.85 -23.67 8.23
N PRO A 459 1.14 -24.68 7.69
CA PRO A 459 0.26 -24.42 6.54
C PRO A 459 -0.79 -23.34 6.81
N PHE A 460 -1.38 -23.31 8.02
CA PHE A 460 -2.36 -22.28 8.39
C PHE A 460 -1.68 -20.94 8.65
N ILE A 461 -0.45 -20.93 9.15
CA ILE A 461 0.36 -19.70 9.27
C ILE A 461 0.63 -19.10 7.88
N PHE A 462 1.03 -19.95 6.92
CA PHE A 462 1.27 -19.54 5.55
C PHE A 462 0.03 -18.93 4.91
N PHE A 463 -1.12 -19.63 5.02
CA PHE A 463 -2.37 -19.11 4.46
C PHE A 463 -2.91 -17.92 5.25
N GLY A 464 -2.64 -17.82 6.54
CA GLY A 464 -2.95 -16.63 7.34
C GLY A 464 -2.16 -15.41 6.87
N ALA A 465 -0.89 -15.62 6.56
CA ALA A 465 -0.03 -14.59 5.97
C ALA A 465 -0.59 -14.13 4.61
N PHE A 466 -0.95 -15.09 3.76
CA PHE A 466 -1.54 -14.85 2.44
C PHE A 466 -2.88 -14.09 2.58
N GLN A 467 -3.74 -14.48 3.53
CA GLN A 467 -5.00 -13.78 3.82
C GLN A 467 -4.78 -12.31 4.17
N LEU A 468 -3.77 -12.01 4.99
CA LEU A 468 -3.47 -10.63 5.40
C LEU A 468 -2.95 -9.79 4.20
N VAL A 469 -2.18 -10.41 3.30
CA VAL A 469 -1.71 -9.75 2.07
C VAL A 469 -2.90 -9.42 1.15
N LEU A 470 -3.83 -10.37 0.97
CA LEU A 470 -5.03 -10.16 0.15
C LEU A 470 -5.95 -9.08 0.70
N LEU A 471 -6.12 -9.04 2.04
CA LEU A 471 -6.89 -7.97 2.68
C LEU A 471 -6.26 -6.59 2.45
N TYR A 472 -4.94 -6.54 2.36
CA TYR A 472 -4.24 -5.30 2.02
C TYR A 472 -4.55 -4.86 0.58
N LEU A 473 -4.63 -5.81 -0.36
CA LEU A 473 -4.94 -5.52 -1.78
C LEU A 473 -6.40 -5.10 -2.00
N PHE A 474 -7.32 -5.89 -1.47
CA PHE A 474 -8.75 -5.76 -1.81
C PHE A 474 -9.58 -5.06 -0.72
N GLY A 475 -8.98 -4.79 0.45
CA GLY A 475 -9.67 -4.13 1.58
C GLY A 475 -10.68 -5.02 2.30
N GLN A 476 -11.17 -6.04 1.66
CA GLN A 476 -12.16 -6.98 2.21
C GLN A 476 -11.98 -8.33 1.51
N SER A 477 -12.62 -9.35 2.04
CA SER A 477 -12.72 -10.67 1.42
C SER A 477 -11.79 -11.74 2.00
N ILE A 478 -12.35 -12.92 2.09
CA ILE A 478 -11.66 -14.14 2.51
C ILE A 478 -11.04 -14.81 1.27
N ILE A 479 -9.99 -15.60 1.44
CA ILE A 479 -9.27 -16.25 0.33
C ILE A 479 -10.25 -17.05 -0.56
N ALA A 480 -10.32 -16.69 -1.84
CA ALA A 480 -11.19 -17.32 -2.84
C ALA A 480 -10.52 -18.51 -3.54
N VAL A 481 -11.31 -19.38 -4.16
CA VAL A 481 -10.80 -20.51 -4.96
C VAL A 481 -9.98 -19.99 -6.14
N ASP A 482 -10.49 -18.96 -6.80
CA ASP A 482 -9.87 -18.37 -8.00
C ASP A 482 -8.47 -17.81 -7.71
N MET A 483 -8.20 -17.37 -6.47
CA MET A 483 -6.87 -16.93 -6.06
C MET A 483 -5.85 -18.09 -6.07
N PHE A 484 -6.27 -19.30 -5.71
CA PHE A 484 -5.42 -20.50 -5.83
C PHE A 484 -5.21 -20.90 -7.29
N LEU A 485 -6.24 -20.76 -8.12
CA LEU A 485 -6.14 -21.05 -9.56
C LEU A 485 -5.22 -20.02 -10.23
N ASN A 486 -5.37 -18.74 -9.91
CA ASN A 486 -4.50 -17.66 -10.42
C ASN A 486 -3.04 -17.91 -10.06
N LEU A 487 -2.75 -18.39 -8.84
CA LEU A 487 -1.38 -18.71 -8.43
C LEU A 487 -0.71 -19.72 -9.36
N VAL A 488 -1.52 -20.62 -9.98
CA VAL A 488 -1.02 -21.65 -10.91
C VAL A 488 -0.95 -21.13 -12.34
N THR A 489 -1.79 -20.16 -12.70
CA THR A 489 -1.92 -19.66 -14.08
C THR A 489 -1.20 -18.33 -14.32
N THR A 490 -0.92 -17.54 -13.25
CA THR A 490 -0.22 -16.25 -13.36
C THR A 490 1.24 -16.46 -13.79
N ASN A 491 1.69 -15.67 -14.74
CA ASN A 491 3.07 -15.71 -15.22
C ASN A 491 3.97 -14.80 -14.35
N SER A 492 5.29 -14.98 -14.47
CA SER A 492 6.27 -14.28 -13.64
C SER A 492 6.28 -12.75 -13.84
N SER A 493 5.93 -12.26 -15.04
CA SER A 493 5.92 -10.80 -15.29
C SER A 493 4.76 -10.13 -14.56
N GLU A 494 3.55 -10.70 -14.60
CA GLU A 494 2.39 -10.20 -13.86
C GLU A 494 2.64 -10.21 -12.35
N ALA A 495 3.27 -11.28 -11.84
CA ALA A 495 3.61 -11.38 -10.41
C ALA A 495 4.57 -10.27 -9.98
N LEU A 496 5.57 -9.94 -10.82
CA LEU A 496 6.55 -8.89 -10.52
C LEU A 496 5.92 -7.48 -10.55
N GLU A 497 4.99 -7.23 -11.48
CA GLU A 497 4.27 -5.94 -11.57
C GLU A 497 3.49 -5.63 -10.29
N LEU A 498 2.97 -6.66 -9.61
CA LEU A 498 2.23 -6.50 -8.36
C LEU A 498 3.12 -6.42 -7.12
N LEU A 499 4.33 -7.02 -7.16
CA LEU A 499 5.19 -7.23 -5.99
C LEU A 499 5.57 -5.91 -5.29
N ASP A 500 5.89 -4.86 -6.05
CA ASP A 500 6.28 -3.57 -5.49
C ASP A 500 5.16 -2.96 -4.62
N ASN A 501 3.91 -3.20 -4.99
CA ASN A 501 2.74 -2.71 -4.26
C ASN A 501 2.45 -3.56 -3.00
N LEU A 502 2.96 -4.79 -2.93
CA LEU A 502 2.74 -5.73 -1.81
C LEU A 502 3.78 -5.61 -0.69
N ILE A 503 4.88 -4.89 -0.89
CA ILE A 503 5.99 -4.79 0.07
C ILE A 503 5.50 -4.42 1.49
N PRO A 504 4.58 -3.44 1.70
CA PRO A 504 4.13 -3.13 3.06
C PRO A 504 3.42 -4.29 3.76
N ALA A 505 2.54 -4.99 3.05
CA ALA A 505 1.84 -6.16 3.59
C ALA A 505 2.83 -7.28 3.92
N ILE A 506 3.82 -7.51 3.04
CA ILE A 506 4.86 -8.52 3.25
C ILE A 506 5.66 -8.19 4.52
N VAL A 507 6.02 -6.91 4.74
CA VAL A 507 6.76 -6.49 5.95
C VAL A 507 5.93 -6.78 7.21
N ILE A 508 4.62 -6.47 7.20
CA ILE A 508 3.72 -6.75 8.34
C ILE A 508 3.71 -8.26 8.65
N VAL A 509 3.56 -9.07 7.63
CA VAL A 509 3.51 -10.53 7.72
C VAL A 509 4.85 -11.09 8.25
N VAL A 510 5.97 -10.58 7.74
CA VAL A 510 7.33 -10.99 8.17
C VAL A 510 7.52 -10.66 9.66
N VAL A 511 7.15 -9.43 10.08
CA VAL A 511 7.29 -9.00 11.48
C VAL A 511 6.37 -9.82 12.41
N LEU A 512 5.19 -10.20 11.94
CA LEU A 512 4.23 -11.00 12.75
C LEU A 512 4.67 -12.46 12.90
N TYR A 513 5.02 -13.12 11.80
CA TYR A 513 5.19 -14.58 11.79
C TYR A 513 6.65 -15.06 11.92
N ILE A 514 7.64 -14.34 11.33
CA ILE A 514 9.03 -14.82 11.35
C ILE A 514 9.60 -14.87 12.78
N PRO A 515 9.43 -13.86 13.66
CA PRO A 515 9.90 -13.98 15.05
C PRO A 515 9.25 -15.14 15.79
N ALA A 516 7.95 -15.38 15.56
CA ALA A 516 7.23 -16.51 16.19
C ALA A 516 7.79 -17.86 15.74
N LEU A 517 8.09 -18.03 14.44
CA LEU A 517 8.70 -19.24 13.88
C LEU A 517 10.12 -19.45 14.45
N ILE A 518 10.89 -18.35 14.60
CA ILE A 518 12.21 -18.40 15.24
C ILE A 518 12.09 -18.89 16.70
N LEU A 519 11.14 -18.31 17.47
CA LEU A 519 10.88 -18.71 18.86
C LEU A 519 10.46 -20.18 18.95
N ALA A 520 9.60 -20.64 18.03
CA ALA A 520 9.18 -22.03 17.93
C ALA A 520 10.38 -22.95 17.65
N THR A 521 11.28 -22.55 16.75
CA THR A 521 12.51 -23.29 16.40
C THR A 521 13.43 -23.36 17.61
N ILE A 522 13.64 -22.25 18.31
CA ILE A 522 14.43 -22.18 19.54
C ILE A 522 13.87 -23.16 20.60
N SER A 523 12.55 -23.21 20.77
CA SER A 523 11.87 -24.13 21.69
C SER A 523 12.16 -25.60 21.33
N ILE A 524 12.19 -25.94 20.03
CA ILE A 524 12.46 -27.28 19.53
C ILE A 524 13.92 -27.65 19.78
N VAL A 525 14.86 -26.80 19.34
CA VAL A 525 16.30 -27.02 19.41
C VAL A 525 16.76 -27.21 20.86
N HIS A 526 16.26 -26.38 21.77
CA HIS A 526 16.58 -26.49 23.20
C HIS A 526 15.73 -27.53 23.93
N LYS A 527 14.93 -28.34 23.22
CA LYS A 527 14.08 -29.43 23.76
C LYS A 527 13.19 -28.97 24.91
N ARG A 528 12.74 -27.70 24.86
CA ARG A 528 11.89 -27.11 25.91
C ARG A 528 10.51 -27.78 25.94
N ARG A 529 9.93 -27.95 27.15
CA ARG A 529 8.66 -28.64 27.31
C ARG A 529 7.76 -27.91 28.31
N LEU A 530 6.46 -27.90 28.02
CA LEU A 530 5.42 -27.46 28.94
C LEU A 530 5.43 -28.39 30.17
N SER A 531 5.11 -27.85 31.35
CA SER A 531 4.99 -28.64 32.58
C SER A 531 3.85 -29.66 32.46
N GLU A 532 3.99 -30.80 33.12
CA GLU A 532 2.93 -31.84 33.09
C GLU A 532 1.63 -31.33 33.70
N ALA A 533 1.72 -30.51 34.73
CA ALA A 533 0.57 -29.88 35.36
C ALA A 533 -0.17 -28.97 34.37
N PHE A 534 0.58 -28.11 33.68
CA PHE A 534 0.01 -27.18 32.67
C PHE A 534 -0.68 -27.94 31.54
N ILE A 535 -0.01 -28.95 30.95
CA ILE A 535 -0.58 -29.66 29.78
C ILE A 535 -1.82 -30.49 30.19
N ARG A 536 -1.85 -31.08 31.41
CA ARG A 536 -3.07 -31.75 31.90
C ARG A 536 -4.21 -30.76 32.08
N GLN A 537 -3.92 -29.59 32.62
CA GLN A 537 -4.91 -28.52 32.79
C GLN A 537 -5.38 -27.98 31.42
N ALA A 538 -4.44 -27.74 30.48
CA ALA A 538 -4.76 -27.29 29.12
C ALA A 538 -5.70 -28.30 28.43
N ARG A 539 -5.41 -29.58 28.51
CA ARG A 539 -6.25 -30.64 27.94
C ARG A 539 -7.66 -30.69 28.58
N ARG A 540 -7.77 -30.43 29.87
CA ARG A 540 -9.09 -30.34 30.53
C ARG A 540 -9.84 -29.08 30.01
N ARG A 541 -9.13 -27.95 29.88
CA ARG A 541 -9.69 -26.69 29.35
C ARG A 541 -10.12 -26.82 27.89
N THR A 542 -9.48 -27.69 27.11
CA THR A 542 -9.85 -27.96 25.71
C THR A 542 -11.34 -28.32 25.59
N LEU A 543 -11.88 -29.12 26.52
CA LEU A 543 -13.31 -29.49 26.50
C LEU A 543 -14.20 -28.25 26.58
N TYR A 544 -13.90 -27.33 27.51
CA TYR A 544 -14.69 -26.10 27.66
C TYR A 544 -14.56 -25.17 26.47
N VAL A 545 -13.32 -25.01 25.96
CA VAL A 545 -13.03 -24.12 24.83
C VAL A 545 -13.67 -24.66 23.53
N LEU A 546 -13.59 -25.99 23.30
CA LEU A 546 -14.27 -26.65 22.18
C LEU A 546 -15.80 -26.56 22.29
N SER A 547 -16.35 -26.76 23.51
CA SER A 547 -17.81 -26.61 23.72
C SER A 547 -18.26 -25.17 23.38
N ALA A 548 -17.47 -24.16 23.77
CA ALA A 548 -17.75 -22.77 23.45
C ALA A 548 -17.71 -22.53 21.94
N GLY A 549 -16.70 -23.10 21.23
CA GLY A 549 -16.58 -23.02 19.78
C GLY A 549 -17.77 -23.67 19.06
N ILE A 550 -18.16 -24.87 19.48
CA ILE A 550 -19.31 -25.59 18.89
C ILE A 550 -20.62 -24.83 19.16
N LEU A 551 -20.77 -24.32 20.41
CA LEU A 551 -21.97 -23.55 20.77
C LEU A 551 -22.06 -22.25 19.91
N SER A 552 -20.92 -21.59 19.68
CA SER A 552 -20.91 -20.39 18.82
C SER A 552 -21.31 -20.72 17.36
N LEU A 553 -20.89 -21.90 16.86
CA LEU A 553 -21.28 -22.38 15.52
C LEU A 553 -22.80 -22.64 15.48
N GLY A 554 -23.34 -23.34 16.47
CA GLY A 554 -24.78 -23.58 16.60
C GLY A 554 -25.57 -22.27 16.65
N THR A 555 -25.08 -21.29 17.43
CA THR A 555 -25.70 -19.96 17.53
C THR A 555 -25.68 -19.24 16.17
N ALA A 556 -24.55 -19.28 15.47
CA ALA A 556 -24.41 -18.65 14.16
C ALA A 556 -25.45 -19.24 13.16
N TYR A 557 -25.57 -20.57 13.10
CA TYR A 557 -26.57 -21.24 12.23
C TYR A 557 -28.02 -20.90 12.61
N LEU A 558 -28.31 -20.75 13.89
CA LEU A 558 -29.67 -20.46 14.35
C LEU A 558 -30.10 -19.02 14.10
N THR A 559 -29.12 -18.10 14.02
CA THR A 559 -29.40 -16.67 13.86
C THR A 559 -29.17 -16.15 12.45
N ASP A 560 -28.42 -16.89 11.64
CA ASP A 560 -28.04 -16.50 10.28
C ASP A 560 -28.05 -17.72 9.37
N ASN A 561 -29.17 -17.91 8.68
CA ASN A 561 -29.38 -19.06 7.80
C ASN A 561 -28.53 -19.00 6.51
N ARG A 562 -27.86 -17.88 6.24
CA ARG A 562 -26.96 -17.74 5.08
C ARG A 562 -25.52 -18.08 5.43
N TYR A 563 -25.18 -18.16 6.73
CA TYR A 563 -23.80 -18.39 7.17
C TYR A 563 -23.29 -19.78 6.74
N GLU A 564 -22.19 -19.78 5.96
CA GLU A 564 -21.54 -21.00 5.46
C GLU A 564 -20.07 -21.07 5.91
N PRO A 565 -19.74 -21.84 6.99
CA PRO A 565 -18.35 -21.95 7.45
C PRO A 565 -17.35 -22.41 6.38
N LYS A 566 -17.80 -23.19 5.39
CA LYS A 566 -16.93 -23.66 4.29
C LYS A 566 -16.43 -22.51 3.41
N SER A 567 -17.15 -21.38 3.37
CA SER A 567 -16.81 -20.23 2.55
C SER A 567 -16.43 -18.99 3.40
N GLU A 568 -17.02 -18.84 4.60
CA GLU A 568 -16.92 -17.61 5.38
C GLU A 568 -16.03 -17.71 6.63
N LEU A 569 -15.52 -18.89 6.97
CA LEU A 569 -14.71 -19.11 8.17
C LEU A 569 -13.26 -19.49 7.83
N TYR A 570 -12.31 -18.62 8.14
CA TYR A 570 -10.88 -18.94 8.05
C TYR A 570 -10.50 -19.85 9.27
N PRO A 571 -9.80 -20.97 9.10
CA PRO A 571 -9.19 -21.52 7.88
C PRO A 571 -10.01 -22.64 7.20
N ALA A 572 -11.28 -22.85 7.57
CA ALA A 572 -12.12 -23.88 6.93
C ALA A 572 -12.26 -23.63 5.43
N ASN A 573 -12.47 -22.36 5.02
CA ASN A 573 -12.54 -21.93 3.64
C ASN A 573 -11.26 -22.31 2.86
N VAL A 574 -10.09 -22.14 3.46
CA VAL A 574 -8.80 -22.48 2.82
C VAL A 574 -8.75 -23.98 2.50
N CYS A 575 -9.12 -24.81 3.50
CA CYS A 575 -9.12 -26.28 3.31
C CYS A 575 -10.08 -26.69 2.20
N TYR A 576 -11.28 -26.10 2.20
CA TYR A 576 -12.32 -26.37 1.20
C TYR A 576 -11.87 -25.90 -0.18
N ASN A 577 -11.36 -24.66 -0.27
CA ASN A 577 -10.95 -24.03 -1.54
C ASN A 577 -9.74 -24.73 -2.17
N ILE A 578 -8.80 -25.20 -1.36
CA ILE A 578 -7.67 -26.02 -1.85
C ILE A 578 -8.21 -27.33 -2.48
N ALA A 579 -9.10 -28.03 -1.78
CA ALA A 579 -9.69 -29.26 -2.30
C ALA A 579 -10.44 -29.01 -3.62
N LEU A 580 -11.20 -27.91 -3.67
CA LEU A 580 -11.97 -27.51 -4.87
C LEU A 580 -11.01 -27.12 -6.03
N ALA A 581 -9.92 -26.38 -5.74
CA ALA A 581 -8.93 -26.02 -6.75
C ALA A 581 -8.25 -27.26 -7.35
N PHE A 582 -7.90 -28.25 -6.52
CA PHE A 582 -7.36 -29.55 -7.00
C PHE A 582 -8.37 -30.29 -7.87
N GLN A 583 -9.65 -30.32 -7.46
CA GLN A 583 -10.73 -30.94 -8.23
C GLN A 583 -10.85 -30.28 -9.62
N ARG A 584 -10.93 -28.94 -9.67
CA ARG A 584 -11.06 -28.16 -10.91
C ARG A 584 -9.83 -28.36 -11.81
N THR A 585 -8.63 -28.33 -11.24
CA THR A 585 -7.38 -28.58 -11.99
C THR A 585 -7.41 -29.99 -12.61
N ALA A 586 -7.86 -30.99 -11.87
CA ALA A 586 -7.99 -32.36 -12.39
C ALA A 586 -9.04 -32.46 -13.51
N GLN A 587 -10.18 -31.78 -13.39
CA GLN A 587 -11.20 -31.68 -14.42
C GLN A 587 -10.68 -31.00 -15.68
N THR A 588 -9.99 -29.85 -15.52
CA THR A 588 -9.38 -29.10 -16.63
C THR A 588 -8.33 -29.96 -17.37
N ARG A 589 -7.47 -30.66 -16.60
CA ARG A 589 -6.46 -31.55 -17.18
C ARG A 589 -7.08 -32.70 -17.99
N ASN A 590 -8.26 -33.17 -17.60
CA ASN A 590 -8.97 -34.25 -18.29
C ASN A 590 -9.82 -33.76 -19.45
N TYR A 591 -9.93 -32.44 -19.68
CA TYR A 591 -10.83 -31.83 -20.69
C TYR A 591 -10.68 -32.45 -22.06
N HIS A 592 -9.47 -32.73 -22.54
CA HIS A 592 -9.25 -33.37 -23.88
C HIS A 592 -9.88 -34.74 -24.01
N LYS A 593 -10.14 -35.43 -22.89
CA LYS A 593 -10.83 -36.74 -22.90
C LYS A 593 -12.32 -36.56 -22.80
N THR A 594 -12.79 -35.66 -21.94
CA THR A 594 -14.22 -35.46 -21.65
C THR A 594 -14.95 -34.73 -22.77
N SER A 595 -14.24 -33.88 -23.54
CA SER A 595 -14.81 -33.13 -24.67
C SER A 595 -14.58 -33.81 -26.03
N LYS A 596 -13.87 -34.95 -26.08
CA LYS A 596 -13.39 -35.59 -27.31
C LYS A 596 -14.53 -35.84 -28.33
N ASP A 597 -15.64 -36.42 -27.86
CA ASP A 597 -16.74 -36.82 -28.69
C ASP A 597 -17.85 -35.76 -28.81
N PHE A 598 -17.61 -34.58 -28.27
CA PHE A 598 -18.57 -33.46 -28.33
C PHE A 598 -18.63 -32.91 -29.77
N THR A 599 -19.83 -32.70 -30.27
CA THR A 599 -20.10 -32.04 -31.56
C THR A 599 -21.31 -31.11 -31.39
N PHE A 600 -21.23 -29.97 -32.05
CA PHE A 600 -22.35 -29.02 -32.13
C PHE A 600 -23.46 -29.49 -33.10
N HIS A 601 -23.16 -30.42 -33.97
CA HIS A 601 -24.04 -30.79 -35.10
C HIS A 601 -24.43 -29.51 -35.88
N ALA A 602 -23.47 -28.62 -36.07
CA ALA A 602 -23.71 -27.29 -36.65
C ALA A 602 -23.75 -27.34 -38.19
N ARG A 603 -24.62 -26.51 -38.76
CA ARG A 603 -24.70 -26.30 -40.20
C ARG A 603 -24.93 -24.82 -40.50
N SER A 604 -24.46 -24.37 -41.68
CA SER A 604 -24.73 -23.01 -42.14
C SER A 604 -26.10 -22.95 -42.85
N THR A 605 -26.86 -21.89 -42.56
CA THR A 605 -28.10 -21.53 -43.24
C THR A 605 -27.84 -20.49 -44.35
N HIS A 606 -26.62 -19.91 -44.43
CA HIS A 606 -26.25 -18.95 -45.47
C HIS A 606 -25.95 -19.65 -46.78
N GLN A 607 -26.19 -18.95 -47.89
CA GLN A 607 -26.00 -19.53 -49.25
C GLN A 607 -24.49 -19.74 -49.52
N ALA A 608 -24.14 -20.83 -50.14
CA ALA A 608 -22.75 -21.26 -50.31
C ALA A 608 -21.94 -20.43 -51.32
N ASP A 609 -22.61 -19.66 -52.17
CA ASP A 609 -21.99 -18.90 -53.25
C ASP A 609 -21.55 -17.46 -52.85
N GLU A 610 -21.83 -17.05 -51.60
CA GLU A 610 -21.47 -15.75 -51.12
C GLU A 610 -20.19 -15.82 -50.27
N ARG A 611 -19.28 -14.85 -50.47
CA ARG A 611 -18.13 -14.69 -49.60
C ARG A 611 -18.53 -13.92 -48.34
N GLU A 612 -18.15 -14.46 -47.19
CA GLU A 612 -18.52 -13.88 -45.91
C GLU A 612 -17.37 -13.99 -44.91
N VAL A 613 -17.23 -12.96 -44.07
CA VAL A 613 -16.16 -12.87 -43.06
C VAL A 613 -16.76 -12.36 -41.75
N TYR A 614 -16.64 -13.12 -40.69
CA TYR A 614 -17.14 -12.79 -39.37
C TYR A 614 -15.99 -12.72 -38.37
N VAL A 615 -16.00 -11.66 -37.54
CA VAL A 615 -14.94 -11.43 -36.55
C VAL A 615 -15.58 -11.28 -35.16
N MET A 616 -15.06 -12.05 -34.21
CA MET A 616 -15.44 -12.03 -32.81
C MET A 616 -14.25 -11.52 -32.00
N VAL A 617 -14.38 -10.36 -31.34
CA VAL A 617 -13.31 -9.74 -30.60
C VAL A 617 -13.64 -9.76 -29.11
N VAL A 618 -12.80 -10.46 -28.34
CA VAL A 618 -12.87 -10.49 -26.88
C VAL A 618 -11.85 -9.47 -26.36
N GLY A 619 -12.34 -8.39 -25.76
CA GLY A 619 -11.55 -7.36 -25.09
C GLY A 619 -11.17 -7.79 -23.69
N GLU A 620 -10.24 -7.11 -23.10
CA GLU A 620 -9.68 -7.40 -21.77
C GLU A 620 -9.79 -6.18 -20.85
N THR A 621 -10.43 -6.37 -19.68
CA THR A 621 -10.41 -5.42 -18.57
C THR A 621 -10.99 -4.03 -18.92
N SER A 622 -11.97 -3.95 -19.85
CA SER A 622 -12.50 -2.66 -20.30
C SER A 622 -13.91 -2.42 -19.74
N ARG A 623 -14.09 -1.35 -18.97
CA ARG A 623 -15.38 -1.01 -18.34
C ARG A 623 -16.15 0.01 -19.20
N ALA A 624 -17.46 -0.22 -19.39
CA ALA A 624 -18.33 0.59 -20.24
C ALA A 624 -18.39 2.06 -19.80
N CYS A 625 -18.28 2.34 -18.50
CA CYS A 625 -18.41 3.69 -17.95
C CYS A 625 -17.28 4.65 -18.37
N ASN A 626 -16.17 4.14 -18.95
CA ASN A 626 -15.09 4.96 -19.50
C ASN A 626 -15.13 5.05 -21.05
N TRP A 627 -16.22 4.55 -21.69
CA TRP A 627 -16.38 4.65 -23.15
C TRP A 627 -17.32 5.80 -23.51
N ALA A 628 -16.84 6.76 -24.32
CA ALA A 628 -17.65 7.86 -24.86
C ALA A 628 -18.91 7.31 -25.58
N LEU A 629 -18.79 6.16 -26.19
CA LEU A 629 -19.88 5.45 -26.88
C LEU A 629 -21.08 5.15 -25.97
N TYR A 630 -20.86 5.09 -24.64
CA TYR A 630 -21.88 4.83 -23.62
C TYR A 630 -22.14 6.05 -22.71
N GLY A 631 -21.72 7.26 -23.17
CA GLY A 631 -22.00 8.51 -22.47
C GLY A 631 -20.94 8.99 -21.48
N TYR A 632 -19.71 8.47 -21.59
CA TYR A 632 -18.59 9.02 -20.82
C TYR A 632 -18.22 10.40 -21.39
N GLU A 633 -17.91 11.35 -20.49
CA GLU A 633 -17.66 12.76 -20.88
C GLU A 633 -16.37 12.96 -21.68
N ARG A 634 -15.40 12.06 -21.53
CA ARG A 634 -14.09 12.17 -22.18
C ARG A 634 -14.12 11.41 -23.52
N GLU A 635 -13.42 11.97 -24.52
CA GLU A 635 -13.39 11.46 -25.87
C GLU A 635 -12.48 10.22 -26.02
N THR A 636 -12.93 9.10 -25.47
CA THR A 636 -12.18 7.82 -25.49
C THR A 636 -12.44 7.00 -26.76
N ASN A 637 -13.55 7.26 -27.48
CA ASN A 637 -13.92 6.50 -28.69
C ASN A 637 -14.22 7.43 -29.88
N PRO A 638 -13.26 8.28 -30.30
CA PRO A 638 -13.51 9.22 -31.41
C PRO A 638 -13.80 8.54 -32.73
N GLY A 639 -13.17 7.40 -32.99
CA GLY A 639 -13.33 6.67 -34.24
C GLY A 639 -14.65 5.90 -34.29
N LEU A 640 -14.93 5.06 -33.33
CA LEU A 640 -16.15 4.22 -33.29
C LEU A 640 -17.42 5.07 -33.23
N SER A 641 -17.40 6.24 -32.62
CA SER A 641 -18.57 7.15 -32.53
C SER A 641 -19.00 7.66 -33.90
N GLY A 642 -18.10 7.66 -34.88
CA GLY A 642 -18.39 8.09 -36.25
C GLY A 642 -18.68 6.96 -37.23
N ILE A 643 -18.61 5.71 -36.80
CA ILE A 643 -18.72 4.54 -37.69
C ILE A 643 -20.19 4.19 -38.01
N GLY A 644 -20.54 4.20 -39.30
CA GLY A 644 -21.85 3.72 -39.77
C GLY A 644 -21.96 2.20 -39.66
N GLY A 645 -23.15 1.70 -39.31
CA GLY A 645 -23.42 0.27 -39.19
C GLY A 645 -23.11 -0.33 -37.83
N LEU A 646 -22.77 0.52 -36.85
CA LEU A 646 -22.47 0.11 -35.49
C LEU A 646 -23.73 0.25 -34.60
N THR A 647 -24.04 -0.81 -33.83
CA THR A 647 -25.10 -0.82 -32.81
C THR A 647 -24.46 -1.13 -31.46
N ALA A 648 -24.51 -0.19 -30.53
CA ALA A 648 -23.95 -0.33 -29.17
C ALA A 648 -25.09 -0.65 -28.19
N PHE A 649 -24.81 -1.56 -27.24
CA PHE A 649 -25.74 -2.00 -26.19
C PHE A 649 -25.27 -1.42 -24.86
N SER A 650 -26.12 -0.61 -24.22
CA SER A 650 -25.71 0.17 -23.03
C SER A 650 -25.89 -0.55 -21.69
N HIS A 651 -26.75 -1.57 -21.62
CA HIS A 651 -27.13 -2.23 -20.37
C HIS A 651 -26.55 -3.65 -20.27
N VAL A 652 -25.23 -3.77 -20.40
CA VAL A 652 -24.55 -5.08 -20.51
C VAL A 652 -23.73 -5.36 -19.26
N LEU A 653 -24.03 -6.47 -18.58
CA LEU A 653 -23.22 -6.97 -17.48
C LEU A 653 -22.59 -8.31 -17.85
N THR A 654 -21.33 -8.49 -17.47
CA THR A 654 -20.67 -9.80 -17.53
C THR A 654 -21.08 -10.64 -16.32
N GLU A 655 -21.01 -11.95 -16.46
CA GLU A 655 -21.36 -12.90 -15.39
C GLU A 655 -20.15 -13.30 -14.52
N SER A 656 -18.95 -12.74 -14.79
CA SER A 656 -17.75 -12.99 -13.99
C SER A 656 -16.77 -11.82 -14.16
N ASN A 657 -15.96 -11.56 -13.11
CA ASN A 657 -14.93 -10.53 -13.11
C ASN A 657 -13.50 -11.11 -13.22
N THR A 658 -13.40 -12.35 -13.76
CA THR A 658 -12.11 -13.03 -13.94
C THR A 658 -12.02 -13.62 -15.35
N THR A 659 -10.91 -13.34 -16.04
CA THR A 659 -10.65 -13.73 -17.43
C THR A 659 -10.81 -15.23 -17.65
N HIS A 660 -10.30 -16.06 -16.73
CA HIS A 660 -10.32 -17.52 -16.85
C HIS A 660 -11.74 -18.14 -16.78
N LYS A 661 -12.76 -17.35 -16.37
CA LYS A 661 -14.17 -17.75 -16.38
C LYS A 661 -14.95 -17.01 -17.47
N SER A 662 -14.81 -15.69 -17.58
CA SER A 662 -15.59 -14.88 -18.50
C SER A 662 -15.28 -15.19 -19.96
N VAL A 663 -13.99 -15.28 -20.35
CA VAL A 663 -13.63 -15.55 -21.76
C VAL A 663 -14.15 -16.93 -22.23
N PRO A 664 -13.97 -18.02 -21.46
CA PRO A 664 -14.57 -19.29 -21.84
C PRO A 664 -16.11 -19.25 -21.97
N MET A 665 -16.81 -18.49 -21.13
CA MET A 665 -18.27 -18.32 -21.27
C MET A 665 -18.61 -17.52 -22.52
N LEU A 666 -17.81 -16.52 -22.92
CA LEU A 666 -18.00 -15.78 -24.16
C LEU A 666 -17.81 -16.66 -25.41
N LEU A 667 -16.90 -17.64 -25.32
CA LEU A 667 -16.50 -18.49 -26.44
C LEU A 667 -17.28 -19.82 -26.52
N SER A 668 -18.27 -20.05 -25.64
CA SER A 668 -18.97 -21.34 -25.56
C SER A 668 -20.46 -21.13 -25.22
N PRO A 669 -21.30 -22.17 -25.31
CA PRO A 669 -22.72 -22.03 -24.95
C PRO A 669 -22.95 -21.95 -23.42
N VAL A 670 -21.89 -21.94 -22.65
CA VAL A 670 -21.93 -22.00 -21.18
C VAL A 670 -22.19 -20.63 -20.62
N SER A 671 -23.05 -20.53 -19.62
CA SER A 671 -23.29 -19.31 -18.81
C SER A 671 -23.03 -19.62 -17.33
N ALA A 672 -23.15 -18.64 -16.47
CA ALA A 672 -23.00 -18.83 -15.00
C ALA A 672 -23.90 -19.97 -14.51
N SER A 673 -25.13 -20.04 -15.03
CA SER A 673 -26.12 -21.06 -14.61
C SER A 673 -25.80 -22.50 -15.08
N SER A 674 -24.88 -22.65 -16.03
CA SER A 674 -24.52 -23.95 -16.60
C SER A 674 -23.01 -24.21 -16.61
N PHE A 675 -22.25 -23.48 -15.79
CA PHE A 675 -20.78 -23.40 -15.89
C PHE A 675 -20.09 -24.78 -15.84
N ASP A 676 -20.61 -25.73 -15.08
CA ASP A 676 -20.01 -27.08 -14.98
C ASP A 676 -19.98 -27.82 -16.31
N SER A 677 -20.80 -27.42 -17.31
CA SER A 677 -20.78 -28.02 -18.66
C SER A 677 -19.48 -27.75 -19.41
N ILE A 678 -18.70 -26.71 -19.00
CA ILE A 678 -17.47 -26.31 -19.70
C ILE A 678 -16.44 -27.44 -19.79
N TYR A 679 -16.47 -28.37 -18.84
CA TYR A 679 -15.53 -29.50 -18.80
C TYR A 679 -15.84 -30.57 -19.88
N TYR A 680 -16.99 -30.45 -20.60
CA TYR A 680 -17.49 -31.43 -21.52
C TYR A 680 -17.80 -30.86 -22.91
N GLN A 681 -17.81 -29.54 -23.08
CA GLN A 681 -18.23 -28.85 -24.31
C GLN A 681 -17.05 -28.20 -25.03
N LYS A 682 -17.15 -27.98 -26.32
CA LYS A 682 -16.18 -27.25 -27.14
C LYS A 682 -16.59 -25.79 -27.32
N GLY A 683 -15.68 -25.00 -27.91
CA GLY A 683 -15.88 -23.57 -28.15
C GLY A 683 -16.60 -23.28 -29.48
N ILE A 684 -16.98 -22.00 -29.68
CA ILE A 684 -17.66 -21.47 -30.87
C ILE A 684 -16.91 -21.79 -32.17
N ILE A 685 -15.57 -21.88 -32.07
CA ILE A 685 -14.70 -22.17 -33.21
C ILE A 685 -15.10 -23.53 -33.83
N THR A 686 -15.35 -24.54 -33.00
CA THR A 686 -15.81 -25.86 -33.48
C THR A 686 -17.17 -25.76 -34.18
N ALA A 687 -18.12 -24.94 -33.65
CA ALA A 687 -19.42 -24.76 -34.26
C ALA A 687 -19.31 -24.15 -35.68
N PHE A 688 -18.49 -23.10 -35.84
CA PHE A 688 -18.23 -22.48 -37.14
C PHE A 688 -17.51 -23.44 -38.09
N LYS A 689 -16.55 -24.21 -37.57
CA LYS A 689 -15.82 -25.22 -38.38
C LYS A 689 -16.75 -26.30 -38.91
N GLU A 690 -17.65 -26.81 -38.04
CA GLU A 690 -18.67 -27.79 -38.46
C GLU A 690 -19.62 -27.19 -39.52
N ALA A 691 -19.92 -25.90 -39.45
CA ALA A 691 -20.75 -25.16 -40.38
C ALA A 691 -20.01 -24.82 -41.71
N GLY A 692 -18.76 -25.23 -41.87
CA GLY A 692 -17.97 -25.07 -43.10
C GLY A 692 -17.17 -23.76 -43.18
N TYR A 693 -16.93 -23.06 -42.08
CA TYR A 693 -16.08 -21.87 -42.06
C TYR A 693 -14.61 -22.25 -41.85
N GLN A 694 -13.71 -21.58 -42.54
CA GLN A 694 -12.30 -21.61 -42.21
C GLN A 694 -12.10 -20.72 -40.98
N THR A 695 -11.47 -21.27 -39.96
CA THR A 695 -11.43 -20.65 -38.64
C THR A 695 -10.03 -20.19 -38.24
N ALA A 696 -9.92 -19.01 -37.56
CA ALA A 696 -8.68 -18.53 -37.04
C ALA A 696 -8.89 -18.01 -35.61
N PHE A 697 -7.86 -18.16 -34.75
CA PHE A 697 -7.81 -17.61 -33.38
C PHE A 697 -6.48 -16.94 -33.14
N PHE A 698 -6.48 -15.64 -32.82
CA PHE A 698 -5.25 -14.89 -32.54
C PHE A 698 -5.37 -14.20 -31.17
N SER A 699 -4.37 -14.44 -30.30
CA SER A 699 -4.38 -13.91 -28.93
C SER A 699 -3.10 -13.09 -28.65
N ASN A 700 -3.29 -11.92 -28.04
CA ASN A 700 -2.19 -11.10 -27.48
C ASN A 700 -1.99 -11.40 -25.99
N GLN A 701 -2.38 -12.60 -25.56
CA GLN A 701 -2.12 -13.06 -24.18
C GLN A 701 -1.22 -14.29 -24.19
N ARG A 702 -0.57 -14.57 -23.05
CA ARG A 702 0.31 -15.75 -22.93
C ARG A 702 -0.53 -17.01 -22.72
N TYR A 703 0.06 -18.09 -23.17
CA TYR A 703 -0.49 -19.43 -22.96
C TYR A 703 -0.57 -19.75 -21.46
N ASN A 704 -1.75 -20.11 -20.98
CA ASN A 704 -1.98 -20.34 -19.54
C ASN A 704 -2.59 -21.72 -19.22
N HIS A 705 -2.70 -22.61 -20.23
CA HIS A 705 -3.22 -23.98 -20.09
C HIS A 705 -4.70 -24.02 -19.61
N SER A 706 -5.47 -22.99 -19.94
CA SER A 706 -6.88 -22.85 -19.59
C SER A 706 -7.80 -23.19 -20.76
N PHE A 707 -9.12 -23.05 -20.56
CA PHE A 707 -10.13 -23.20 -21.62
C PHE A 707 -9.93 -22.21 -22.76
N ILE A 708 -9.34 -21.04 -22.51
CA ILE A 708 -9.03 -20.05 -23.57
C ILE A 708 -8.10 -20.70 -24.61
N ASP A 709 -7.03 -21.33 -24.12
CA ASP A 709 -6.06 -22.04 -24.99
C ASP A 709 -6.69 -23.26 -25.70
N PHE A 710 -7.53 -23.99 -24.95
CA PHE A 710 -8.16 -25.20 -25.51
C PHE A 710 -9.11 -24.82 -26.66
N PHE A 711 -9.97 -23.81 -26.45
CA PHE A 711 -10.88 -23.29 -27.46
C PHE A 711 -10.13 -22.65 -28.65
N GLY A 712 -9.08 -21.86 -28.35
CA GLY A 712 -8.26 -21.24 -29.41
C GLY A 712 -7.61 -22.27 -30.32
N LYS A 713 -7.18 -23.41 -29.79
CA LYS A 713 -6.54 -24.50 -30.54
C LYS A 713 -7.52 -25.33 -31.38
N GLU A 714 -8.83 -25.09 -31.25
CA GLU A 714 -9.83 -25.70 -32.15
C GLU A 714 -9.75 -25.13 -33.57
N ALA A 715 -9.17 -23.90 -33.72
CA ALA A 715 -9.09 -23.19 -35.00
C ALA A 715 -8.14 -23.87 -35.98
N ASP A 716 -8.41 -23.70 -37.28
CA ASP A 716 -7.53 -24.17 -38.37
C ASP A 716 -6.19 -23.45 -38.35
N THR A 717 -6.20 -22.16 -37.99
CA THR A 717 -5.00 -21.32 -37.77
C THR A 717 -5.08 -20.69 -36.41
N TYR A 718 -4.06 -20.80 -35.57
CA TYR A 718 -4.02 -20.09 -34.28
C TYR A 718 -2.63 -19.57 -33.97
N ASP A 719 -2.58 -18.49 -33.21
CA ASP A 719 -1.31 -17.86 -32.80
C ASP A 719 -1.51 -17.13 -31.45
N PHE A 720 -0.56 -17.35 -30.52
CA PHE A 720 -0.43 -16.63 -29.24
C PHE A 720 0.83 -15.79 -29.34
N ILE A 721 0.71 -14.53 -29.77
CA ILE A 721 1.84 -13.70 -30.24
C ILE A 721 2.92 -13.43 -29.20
N LYS A 722 2.63 -13.64 -27.90
CA LYS A 722 3.61 -13.49 -26.81
C LYS A 722 4.44 -14.77 -26.57
N GLU A 723 4.06 -15.91 -27.16
CA GLU A 723 4.74 -17.20 -26.92
C GLU A 723 5.99 -17.41 -27.77
N ASP A 724 6.01 -16.90 -28.99
CA ASP A 724 7.04 -17.17 -29.99
C ASP A 724 8.38 -16.45 -29.70
N VAL A 725 8.35 -15.48 -28.78
CA VAL A 725 9.54 -14.70 -28.42
C VAL A 725 9.99 -15.13 -27.02
N GLY A 726 11.14 -15.77 -26.91
CA GLY A 726 11.67 -16.26 -25.63
C GLY A 726 12.06 -15.18 -24.61
N ASP A 727 11.55 -13.96 -24.77
CA ASP A 727 11.76 -12.80 -23.89
C ASP A 727 10.51 -12.58 -23.04
N SER A 728 10.61 -12.75 -21.74
CA SER A 728 9.52 -12.53 -20.79
C SER A 728 9.03 -11.06 -20.77
N ASN A 729 9.85 -10.12 -21.23
CA ASN A 729 9.51 -8.69 -21.26
C ASN A 729 8.87 -8.27 -22.60
N TYR A 730 8.71 -9.19 -23.55
CA TYR A 730 8.08 -8.88 -24.84
C TYR A 730 6.59 -8.62 -24.62
N ASN A 731 6.17 -7.38 -24.88
CA ASN A 731 4.80 -6.91 -24.65
C ASN A 731 4.29 -6.16 -25.89
N PRO A 732 3.89 -6.91 -26.92
CA PRO A 732 3.41 -6.30 -28.18
C PRO A 732 2.04 -5.64 -27.99
N SER A 733 1.77 -4.61 -28.78
CA SER A 733 0.45 -3.95 -28.80
C SER A 733 -0.57 -4.82 -29.55
N ASP A 734 -1.88 -4.58 -29.28
CA ASP A 734 -2.96 -5.31 -29.96
C ASP A 734 -2.96 -5.09 -31.48
N ASN A 735 -2.37 -3.98 -31.96
CA ASN A 735 -2.24 -3.70 -33.39
C ASN A 735 -1.42 -4.78 -34.14
N GLU A 736 -0.58 -5.58 -33.42
CA GLU A 736 0.15 -6.70 -34.05
C GLU A 736 -0.83 -7.79 -34.54
N LEU A 737 -1.98 -7.94 -33.87
CA LEU A 737 -3.02 -8.89 -34.30
C LEU A 737 -3.56 -8.54 -35.70
N LEU A 738 -3.59 -7.26 -36.09
CA LEU A 738 -4.07 -6.81 -37.40
C LEU A 738 -3.24 -7.40 -38.54
N LYS A 739 -1.94 -7.61 -38.32
CA LYS A 739 -1.06 -8.25 -39.33
C LYS A 739 -1.49 -9.69 -39.58
N LEU A 740 -1.89 -10.41 -38.54
CA LEU A 740 -2.37 -11.80 -38.65
C LEU A 740 -3.74 -11.82 -39.34
N VAL A 741 -4.64 -10.88 -39.01
CA VAL A 741 -5.95 -10.73 -39.66
C VAL A 741 -5.75 -10.42 -41.16
N ALA A 742 -4.85 -9.51 -41.52
CA ALA A 742 -4.55 -9.18 -42.93
C ALA A 742 -4.12 -10.43 -43.71
N LYS A 743 -3.23 -11.22 -43.10
CA LYS A 743 -2.74 -12.46 -43.69
C LYS A 743 -3.89 -13.48 -43.91
N GLU A 744 -4.80 -13.57 -42.92
CA GLU A 744 -5.96 -14.48 -42.98
C GLU A 744 -6.95 -14.04 -44.05
N LEU A 745 -7.30 -12.76 -44.09
CA LEU A 745 -8.19 -12.17 -45.09
C LEU A 745 -7.61 -12.34 -46.50
N GLY A 746 -6.29 -12.22 -46.65
CA GLY A 746 -5.57 -12.41 -47.93
C GLY A 746 -5.70 -13.81 -48.52
N LYS A 747 -6.14 -14.82 -47.75
CA LYS A 747 -6.38 -16.19 -48.26
C LYS A 747 -7.59 -16.24 -49.23
N GLY A 748 -8.49 -15.27 -49.13
CA GLY A 748 -9.63 -15.12 -50.08
C GLY A 748 -10.63 -16.23 -50.06
N VAL A 749 -10.72 -17.04 -49.01
CA VAL A 749 -11.66 -18.15 -48.90
C VAL A 749 -13.11 -17.66 -48.78
N SER A 750 -14.08 -18.49 -49.18
CA SER A 750 -15.48 -18.10 -49.23
C SER A 750 -16.11 -17.82 -47.86
N ARG A 751 -15.71 -18.57 -46.82
CA ARG A 751 -16.27 -18.40 -45.47
C ARG A 751 -15.15 -18.37 -44.43
N GLN A 752 -15.05 -17.25 -43.71
CA GLN A 752 -14.02 -17.07 -42.67
C GLN A 752 -14.66 -16.66 -41.34
N PHE A 753 -14.19 -17.27 -40.28
CA PHE A 753 -14.52 -16.90 -38.91
C PHE A 753 -13.24 -16.66 -38.13
N ILE A 754 -13.05 -15.46 -37.64
CA ILE A 754 -11.82 -15.05 -36.93
C ILE A 754 -12.17 -14.63 -35.49
N VAL A 755 -11.51 -15.22 -34.52
CA VAL A 755 -11.64 -14.83 -33.11
C VAL A 755 -10.33 -14.11 -32.69
N LEU A 756 -10.47 -12.94 -32.11
CA LEU A 756 -9.35 -12.14 -31.58
C LEU A 756 -9.49 -11.98 -30.06
N HIS A 757 -8.40 -12.22 -29.33
CA HIS A 757 -8.32 -12.05 -27.90
C HIS A 757 -7.24 -11.02 -27.59
N THR A 758 -7.65 -9.81 -27.20
CA THR A 758 -6.75 -8.67 -27.01
C THR A 758 -6.15 -8.66 -25.61
N TYR A 759 -5.14 -7.82 -25.38
CA TYR A 759 -4.61 -7.51 -24.05
C TYR A 759 -5.27 -6.25 -23.48
N GLY A 760 -5.94 -5.47 -24.33
CA GLY A 760 -6.89 -4.41 -24.00
C GLY A 760 -6.40 -3.37 -23.00
N SER A 761 -7.15 -3.23 -21.90
CA SER A 761 -6.87 -2.27 -20.83
C SER A 761 -6.29 -2.91 -19.55
N HIS A 762 -5.68 -4.09 -19.67
CA HIS A 762 -5.07 -4.80 -18.53
C HIS A 762 -3.97 -3.95 -17.86
N PHE A 763 -3.95 -3.93 -16.55
CA PHE A 763 -2.89 -3.26 -15.78
C PHE A 763 -1.51 -3.86 -16.11
N ASN A 764 -0.43 -3.11 -16.29
CA ASN A 764 -0.20 -1.67 -16.14
C ASN A 764 -0.68 -0.93 -17.42
N TYR A 765 -1.64 -0.03 -17.26
CA TYR A 765 -2.31 0.68 -18.38
C TYR A 765 -1.34 1.42 -19.31
N LYS A 766 -0.29 2.03 -18.75
CA LYS A 766 0.70 2.80 -19.50
C LYS A 766 1.44 1.96 -20.56
N GLU A 767 1.47 0.66 -20.36
CA GLU A 767 2.15 -0.27 -21.28
C GLU A 767 1.24 -0.75 -22.43
N ARG A 768 -0.04 -0.32 -22.45
CA ARG A 768 -1.02 -0.79 -23.45
C ARG A 768 -1.03 0.05 -24.72
N TYR A 769 -0.34 1.19 -24.73
CA TYR A 769 -0.30 2.12 -25.88
C TYR A 769 1.10 2.75 -25.99
N PRO A 770 1.53 3.10 -27.24
CA PRO A 770 2.78 3.82 -27.45
C PRO A 770 2.73 5.23 -26.84
N ALA A 771 3.84 5.72 -26.31
CA ALA A 771 3.91 7.02 -25.63
C ALA A 771 3.41 8.19 -26.51
N GLU A 772 3.65 8.12 -27.81
CA GLU A 772 3.25 9.13 -28.80
C GLU A 772 1.72 9.13 -29.07
N GLN A 773 1.01 8.12 -28.62
CA GLN A 773 -0.45 8.05 -28.73
C GLN A 773 -1.17 8.39 -27.41
N ALA A 774 -0.41 8.82 -26.40
CA ALA A 774 -0.99 9.32 -25.15
C ALA A 774 -1.73 10.64 -25.41
N PHE A 775 -3.01 10.69 -25.10
CA PHE A 775 -3.88 11.86 -25.33
C PHE A 775 -4.22 12.55 -24.00
N PHE A 776 -4.58 11.78 -22.98
CA PHE A 776 -4.93 12.28 -21.65
C PHE A 776 -3.66 12.31 -20.79
N LEU A 777 -3.29 13.50 -20.31
CA LEU A 777 -2.03 13.69 -19.55
C LEU A 777 -2.28 14.49 -18.26
N PRO A 778 -1.48 14.31 -17.20
CA PRO A 778 -0.35 13.36 -17.08
C PRO A 778 -0.84 11.91 -16.89
N ASP A 779 -0.17 10.96 -17.53
CA ASP A 779 -0.47 9.53 -17.46
C ASP A 779 0.62 8.73 -16.72
N MET A 780 1.45 9.42 -15.92
CA MET A 780 2.50 8.87 -15.07
C MET A 780 2.64 9.74 -13.82
N PRO A 781 3.02 9.17 -12.65
CA PRO A 781 3.21 7.73 -12.40
C PRO A 781 1.89 6.96 -12.29
N VAL A 782 1.94 5.66 -12.54
CA VAL A 782 0.80 4.74 -12.46
C VAL A 782 0.93 3.73 -11.29
N ASP A 783 1.61 4.12 -10.22
CA ASP A 783 1.65 3.30 -9.01
C ASP A 783 0.23 3.11 -8.45
N ALA A 784 -0.08 1.92 -7.95
CA ALA A 784 -1.39 1.56 -7.40
C ALA A 784 -1.63 2.25 -6.05
N GLU A 785 -1.76 3.58 -6.08
CA GLU A 785 -2.02 4.43 -4.91
C GLU A 785 -3.09 5.47 -5.25
N VAL A 786 -4.01 5.69 -4.33
CA VAL A 786 -5.13 6.64 -4.48
C VAL A 786 -4.65 8.03 -4.92
N LYS A 787 -3.47 8.48 -4.50
CA LYS A 787 -2.93 9.78 -4.86
C LYS A 787 -2.62 9.94 -6.37
N TYR A 788 -2.48 8.80 -7.07
CA TYR A 788 -2.24 8.78 -8.52
C TYR A 788 -3.49 8.40 -9.31
N LYS A 789 -4.68 8.42 -8.68
CA LYS A 789 -5.95 8.07 -9.32
C LYS A 789 -6.14 8.79 -10.67
N ASP A 790 -5.91 10.10 -10.73
CA ASP A 790 -6.11 10.88 -11.96
C ASP A 790 -5.15 10.45 -13.07
N ASN A 791 -3.90 10.13 -12.72
CA ASN A 791 -2.91 9.60 -13.67
C ASN A 791 -3.30 8.20 -14.17
N LEU A 792 -3.79 7.36 -13.24
CA LEU A 792 -4.26 6.00 -13.57
C LEU A 792 -5.45 6.07 -14.52
N ILE A 793 -6.43 6.96 -14.24
CA ILE A 793 -7.59 7.17 -15.12
C ILE A 793 -7.13 7.69 -16.50
N ASN A 794 -6.16 8.63 -16.54
CA ASN A 794 -5.61 9.12 -17.81
C ASN A 794 -4.95 7.99 -18.60
N ALA A 795 -4.14 7.15 -17.96
CA ALA A 795 -3.51 6.00 -18.62
C ALA A 795 -4.55 4.97 -19.07
N TYR A 796 -5.56 4.72 -18.25
CA TYR A 796 -6.66 3.80 -18.59
C TYR A 796 -7.47 4.32 -19.78
N ASP A 797 -7.86 5.59 -19.77
CA ASP A 797 -8.60 6.21 -20.88
C ASP A 797 -7.78 6.20 -22.19
N ASN A 798 -6.46 6.38 -22.09
CA ASN A 798 -5.55 6.25 -23.25
C ASN A 798 -5.55 4.82 -23.81
N SER A 799 -5.60 3.78 -22.93
CA SER A 799 -5.67 2.39 -23.40
C SER A 799 -6.99 2.10 -24.12
N ILE A 800 -8.11 2.69 -23.66
CA ILE A 800 -9.42 2.58 -24.34
C ILE A 800 -9.37 3.29 -25.69
N ARG A 801 -8.76 4.47 -25.74
CA ARG A 801 -8.60 5.23 -27.00
C ARG A 801 -7.73 4.47 -28.00
N TYR A 802 -6.75 3.72 -27.53
CA TYR A 802 -5.91 2.84 -28.35
C TYR A 802 -6.72 1.64 -28.87
N THR A 803 -7.60 1.05 -28.03
CA THR A 803 -8.52 -0.02 -28.40
C THR A 803 -9.51 0.47 -29.48
N ASP A 804 -10.01 1.72 -29.36
CA ASP A 804 -10.85 2.38 -30.37
C ASP A 804 -10.13 2.38 -31.73
N ASN A 805 -8.88 2.84 -31.76
CA ASN A 805 -8.07 2.87 -32.98
C ASN A 805 -7.89 1.47 -33.59
N PHE A 806 -7.61 0.46 -32.76
CA PHE A 806 -7.48 -0.94 -33.17
C PHE A 806 -8.77 -1.43 -33.84
N LEU A 807 -9.93 -1.19 -33.21
CA LEU A 807 -11.24 -1.66 -33.68
C LEU A 807 -11.67 -0.96 -34.97
N VAL A 808 -11.39 0.36 -35.09
CA VAL A 808 -11.65 1.13 -36.31
C VAL A 808 -10.85 0.55 -37.48
N ARG A 809 -9.55 0.34 -37.27
CA ARG A 809 -8.67 -0.24 -38.32
C ARG A 809 -9.14 -1.64 -38.74
N LEU A 810 -9.56 -2.44 -37.77
CA LEU A 810 -10.11 -3.78 -38.04
C LEU A 810 -11.39 -3.70 -38.90
N ILE A 811 -12.30 -2.78 -38.54
CA ILE A 811 -13.55 -2.54 -39.30
C ILE A 811 -13.21 -2.07 -40.72
N ASP A 812 -12.25 -1.16 -40.89
CA ASP A 812 -11.85 -0.68 -42.23
C ASP A 812 -11.27 -1.84 -43.07
N MET A 813 -10.47 -2.72 -42.49
CA MET A 813 -9.96 -3.91 -43.19
C MET A 813 -11.11 -4.81 -43.67
N LEU A 814 -12.20 -4.95 -42.87
CA LEU A 814 -13.37 -5.71 -43.24
C LEU A 814 -14.18 -5.02 -44.35
N ARG A 815 -14.29 -3.68 -44.30
CA ARG A 815 -14.94 -2.87 -45.36
C ARG A 815 -14.25 -3.05 -46.72
N GLU A 816 -12.91 -3.05 -46.69
CA GLU A 816 -12.10 -3.20 -47.91
C GLU A 816 -12.30 -4.55 -48.61
N GLN A 817 -12.80 -5.55 -47.89
CA GLN A 817 -13.12 -6.84 -48.53
C GLN A 817 -14.34 -6.77 -49.44
N HIS A 818 -15.25 -5.82 -49.26
CA HIS A 818 -16.51 -5.64 -50.02
C HIS A 818 -17.38 -6.89 -50.03
N VAL A 819 -17.40 -7.64 -48.88
CA VAL A 819 -18.18 -8.88 -48.72
C VAL A 819 -19.20 -8.74 -47.57
N ASN A 820 -20.04 -9.77 -47.38
CA ASN A 820 -20.90 -9.85 -46.19
C ASN A 820 -19.99 -10.00 -44.96
N SER A 821 -19.92 -8.98 -44.12
CA SER A 821 -19.06 -9.03 -42.93
C SER A 821 -19.73 -8.39 -41.71
N ALA A 822 -19.41 -8.94 -40.56
CA ALA A 822 -19.85 -8.40 -39.27
C ALA A 822 -18.77 -8.61 -38.23
N LEU A 823 -18.73 -7.70 -37.24
CA LEU A 823 -17.82 -7.76 -36.09
C LEU A 823 -18.65 -7.62 -34.83
N ILE A 824 -18.37 -8.45 -33.84
CA ILE A 824 -18.93 -8.34 -32.49
C ILE A 824 -17.80 -8.13 -31.49
N TYR A 825 -17.99 -7.22 -30.56
CA TYR A 825 -17.00 -6.86 -29.52
C TYR A 825 -17.67 -6.83 -28.16
N THR A 826 -17.01 -7.40 -27.16
CA THR A 826 -17.29 -7.15 -25.74
C THR A 826 -15.99 -7.30 -24.94
N SER A 827 -15.89 -6.64 -23.79
CA SER A 827 -14.82 -6.96 -22.83
C SER A 827 -15.26 -8.13 -21.95
N ASP A 828 -14.30 -8.87 -21.50
CA ASP A 828 -14.51 -10.00 -20.58
C ASP A 828 -14.99 -9.53 -19.20
N HIS A 829 -14.38 -8.46 -18.66
CA HIS A 829 -14.78 -7.76 -17.43
C HIS A 829 -14.22 -6.32 -17.46
N GLY A 830 -14.54 -5.54 -16.45
CA GLY A 830 -13.93 -4.25 -16.16
C GLY A 830 -13.07 -4.31 -14.93
N GLU A 831 -12.80 -3.16 -14.30
CA GLU A 831 -12.01 -3.14 -13.06
C GLU A 831 -12.22 -1.84 -12.27
N ASP A 832 -11.83 -1.85 -11.00
CA ASP A 832 -11.85 -0.69 -10.10
C ASP A 832 -10.56 0.12 -10.24
N ILE A 833 -10.67 1.46 -10.24
CA ILE A 833 -9.53 2.40 -10.27
C ILE A 833 -9.75 3.45 -9.18
N PHE A 834 -9.88 3.00 -7.91
CA PHE A 834 -10.13 3.89 -6.76
C PHE A 834 -11.38 4.78 -6.95
N ASP A 835 -12.43 4.25 -7.56
CA ASP A 835 -13.57 5.03 -8.05
C ASP A 835 -14.34 5.75 -6.95
N ASP A 836 -14.48 5.14 -5.78
CA ASP A 836 -15.25 5.67 -4.67
C ASP A 836 -14.48 5.54 -3.33
N ASN A 837 -15.18 5.78 -2.23
CA ASN A 837 -14.59 5.78 -0.88
C ASN A 837 -14.09 4.41 -0.41
N ARG A 838 -14.41 3.34 -1.12
CA ARG A 838 -13.90 1.98 -0.83
C ARG A 838 -12.43 1.83 -1.24
N HIS A 839 -11.96 2.65 -2.18
CA HIS A 839 -10.60 2.63 -2.72
C HIS A 839 -10.21 1.26 -3.28
N LEU A 840 -11.17 0.56 -3.91
CA LEU A 840 -10.89 -0.71 -4.58
C LEU A 840 -10.01 -0.49 -5.82
N PHE A 841 -9.19 -1.48 -6.13
CA PHE A 841 -8.27 -1.41 -7.28
C PHE A 841 -8.17 -2.78 -7.95
N LEU A 842 -8.11 -2.81 -9.28
CA LEU A 842 -8.08 -4.00 -10.13
C LEU A 842 -9.42 -4.76 -10.12
N HIS A 843 -9.38 -6.04 -10.53
CA HIS A 843 -10.53 -6.93 -10.70
C HIS A 843 -10.32 -8.22 -9.88
N ALA A 844 -11.15 -9.23 -10.10
CA ALA A 844 -11.10 -10.53 -9.45
C ALA A 844 -11.38 -10.50 -7.95
N SER A 845 -12.05 -9.44 -7.44
CA SER A 845 -12.55 -9.43 -6.09
C SER A 845 -13.68 -10.47 -5.94
N PRO A 846 -13.73 -11.23 -4.84
CA PRO A 846 -14.80 -12.25 -4.64
C PRO A 846 -16.21 -11.67 -4.62
N VAL A 847 -16.37 -10.40 -4.23
CA VAL A 847 -17.62 -9.65 -4.38
C VAL A 847 -17.39 -8.63 -5.50
N PRO A 848 -18.09 -8.73 -6.62
CA PRO A 848 -17.84 -7.82 -7.74
C PRO A 848 -18.37 -6.42 -7.46
N SER A 849 -17.73 -5.41 -8.06
CA SER A 849 -18.23 -4.03 -8.07
C SER A 849 -18.96 -3.75 -9.39
N TYR A 850 -19.74 -2.67 -9.45
CA TYR A 850 -20.33 -2.15 -10.69
C TYR A 850 -19.25 -1.98 -11.78
N TYR A 851 -18.08 -1.45 -11.41
CA TYR A 851 -17.00 -1.16 -12.34
C TYR A 851 -16.36 -2.41 -12.93
N GLN A 852 -16.42 -3.53 -12.22
CA GLN A 852 -15.87 -4.82 -12.69
C GLN A 852 -16.82 -5.56 -13.64
N ILE A 853 -18.14 -5.31 -13.56
CA ILE A 853 -19.10 -6.12 -14.32
C ILE A 853 -19.83 -5.36 -15.45
N HIS A 854 -19.80 -4.02 -15.47
CA HIS A 854 -20.43 -3.25 -16.55
C HIS A 854 -19.46 -3.08 -17.71
N VAL A 855 -19.68 -3.82 -18.81
CA VAL A 855 -18.73 -3.98 -19.93
C VAL A 855 -19.30 -3.38 -21.23
N PRO A 856 -18.42 -2.88 -22.13
CA PRO A 856 -18.85 -2.45 -23.45
C PRO A 856 -19.25 -3.64 -24.32
N PHE A 857 -20.27 -3.46 -25.16
CA PHE A 857 -20.78 -4.49 -26.09
C PHE A 857 -21.33 -3.78 -27.30
N PHE A 858 -20.83 -4.12 -28.50
CA PHE A 858 -21.38 -3.58 -29.73
C PHE A 858 -21.23 -4.57 -30.88
N ILE A 859 -22.03 -4.33 -31.92
CA ILE A 859 -21.99 -5.08 -33.18
C ILE A 859 -21.81 -4.07 -34.31
N TRP A 860 -20.92 -4.37 -35.24
CA TRP A 860 -20.80 -3.66 -36.51
C TRP A 860 -21.15 -4.61 -37.66
N MET A 861 -21.92 -4.07 -38.64
CA MET A 861 -22.35 -4.79 -39.84
C MET A 861 -22.00 -4.00 -41.08
N SER A 862 -21.36 -4.64 -42.07
CA SER A 862 -21.04 -4.03 -43.37
C SER A 862 -22.30 -3.65 -44.14
N ASP A 863 -22.20 -2.76 -45.14
CA ASP A 863 -23.31 -2.35 -45.98
C ASP A 863 -23.93 -3.56 -46.70
N ASN A 864 -23.09 -4.46 -47.22
CA ASN A 864 -23.54 -5.68 -47.89
C ASN A 864 -24.37 -6.55 -46.92
N TYR A 865 -23.83 -6.71 -45.69
CA TYR A 865 -24.51 -7.54 -44.66
C TYR A 865 -25.86 -6.92 -44.25
N ARG A 866 -25.93 -5.62 -44.05
CA ARG A 866 -27.16 -4.91 -43.66
C ARG A 866 -28.25 -4.99 -44.73
N GLN A 867 -27.83 -4.91 -46.00
CA GLN A 867 -28.76 -5.07 -47.14
C GLN A 867 -29.26 -6.50 -47.23
N ARG A 868 -28.43 -7.47 -46.93
CA ARG A 868 -28.74 -8.91 -47.06
C ARG A 868 -29.61 -9.42 -45.89
N TYR A 869 -29.34 -8.95 -44.68
CA TYR A 869 -29.99 -9.40 -43.45
C TYR A 869 -30.56 -8.20 -42.65
N PRO A 870 -31.48 -7.43 -43.21
CA PRO A 870 -31.97 -6.21 -42.53
C PRO A 870 -32.70 -6.49 -41.22
N SER A 871 -33.37 -7.63 -41.08
CA SER A 871 -34.07 -8.01 -39.84
C SER A 871 -33.17 -8.15 -38.64
N LEU A 872 -31.90 -8.57 -38.84
CA LEU A 872 -30.92 -8.69 -37.75
C LEU A 872 -30.51 -7.31 -37.22
N LEU A 873 -30.36 -6.35 -38.17
CA LEU A 873 -30.04 -4.96 -37.78
C LEU A 873 -31.22 -4.31 -37.02
N GLU A 874 -32.46 -4.51 -37.54
CA GLU A 874 -33.69 -3.97 -36.91
C GLU A 874 -33.85 -4.54 -35.50
N ALA A 875 -33.63 -5.82 -35.30
CA ALA A 875 -33.72 -6.48 -34.01
C ALA A 875 -32.60 -5.95 -33.04
N ALA A 876 -31.35 -5.83 -33.54
CA ALA A 876 -30.24 -5.28 -32.77
C ALA A 876 -30.57 -3.88 -32.27
N GLN A 877 -31.10 -3.00 -33.14
CA GLN A 877 -31.50 -1.64 -32.79
C GLN A 877 -32.65 -1.61 -31.77
N ALA A 878 -33.61 -2.53 -31.89
CA ALA A 878 -34.72 -2.64 -30.95
C ALA A 878 -34.27 -3.12 -29.57
N ASN A 879 -33.21 -3.93 -29.51
CA ASN A 879 -32.70 -4.55 -28.27
C ASN A 879 -31.60 -3.73 -27.58
N ARG A 880 -31.14 -2.64 -28.18
CA ARG A 880 -29.92 -1.89 -27.73
C ARG A 880 -29.97 -1.34 -26.28
N GLN A 881 -31.17 -1.17 -25.73
CA GLN A 881 -31.40 -0.66 -24.38
C GLN A 881 -31.98 -1.73 -23.45
N LYS A 882 -32.06 -2.97 -23.90
CA LYS A 882 -32.49 -4.07 -23.03
C LYS A 882 -31.34 -4.56 -22.16
N ASN A 883 -31.68 -5.20 -21.06
CA ASN A 883 -30.72 -5.79 -20.12
C ASN A 883 -30.11 -7.07 -20.76
N VAL A 884 -28.80 -7.01 -20.98
CA VAL A 884 -28.03 -8.07 -21.65
C VAL A 884 -27.00 -8.65 -20.69
N SER A 885 -26.87 -10.00 -20.69
CA SER A 885 -25.73 -10.69 -20.10
C SER A 885 -24.73 -10.99 -21.21
N SER A 886 -23.52 -10.42 -21.17
CA SER A 886 -22.53 -10.63 -22.24
C SER A 886 -22.17 -12.12 -22.35
N SER A 887 -21.95 -12.81 -21.25
CA SER A 887 -21.57 -14.24 -21.23
C SER A 887 -22.61 -15.11 -21.87
N ALA A 888 -23.89 -14.85 -21.62
CA ALA A 888 -24.98 -15.64 -22.20
C ALA A 888 -25.27 -15.25 -23.64
N SER A 889 -25.11 -13.99 -24.04
CA SER A 889 -25.57 -13.45 -25.32
C SER A 889 -24.52 -13.43 -26.44
N PHE A 890 -23.22 -13.27 -26.10
CA PHE A 890 -22.14 -13.07 -27.08
C PHE A 890 -22.02 -14.26 -28.03
N PHE A 891 -21.95 -15.48 -27.47
CA PHE A 891 -21.92 -16.74 -28.23
C PHE A 891 -23.15 -16.86 -29.12
N GLN A 892 -24.35 -16.68 -28.57
CA GLN A 892 -25.61 -16.87 -29.27
C GLN A 892 -25.81 -15.87 -30.42
N THR A 893 -25.42 -14.63 -30.18
CA THR A 893 -25.48 -13.53 -31.17
C THR A 893 -24.55 -13.85 -32.35
N MET A 894 -23.34 -14.34 -32.08
CA MET A 894 -22.38 -14.67 -33.13
C MET A 894 -22.85 -15.83 -33.99
N LEU A 895 -23.46 -16.85 -33.37
CA LEU A 895 -24.06 -17.96 -34.13
C LEU A 895 -25.15 -17.44 -35.09
N GLU A 896 -26.03 -16.52 -34.61
CA GLU A 896 -27.10 -15.95 -35.42
C GLU A 896 -26.55 -15.12 -36.59
N ILE A 897 -25.56 -14.25 -36.28
CA ILE A 897 -24.90 -13.40 -37.28
C ILE A 897 -24.24 -14.26 -38.38
N GLY A 898 -23.59 -15.36 -37.99
CA GLY A 898 -22.95 -16.28 -38.95
C GLY A 898 -23.89 -17.30 -39.58
N GLY A 899 -25.19 -17.22 -39.31
CA GLY A 899 -26.17 -18.19 -39.84
C GLY A 899 -25.88 -19.63 -39.43
N VAL A 900 -25.27 -19.85 -38.27
CA VAL A 900 -24.92 -21.16 -37.76
C VAL A 900 -26.09 -21.72 -36.95
N GLU A 901 -26.68 -22.80 -37.45
CA GLU A 901 -27.77 -23.51 -36.77
C GLU A 901 -27.24 -24.74 -36.05
N THR A 902 -27.59 -24.89 -34.78
CA THR A 902 -27.16 -25.99 -33.93
C THR A 902 -28.19 -26.18 -32.79
N PRO A 903 -28.33 -27.39 -32.22
CA PRO A 903 -29.14 -27.56 -31.00
C PRO A 903 -28.74 -26.74 -29.80
N TYR A 904 -27.55 -26.14 -29.82
CA TYR A 904 -27.02 -25.25 -28.76
C TYR A 904 -27.31 -23.77 -28.99
N ARG A 905 -27.90 -23.42 -30.14
CA ARG A 905 -28.31 -22.03 -30.43
C ARG A 905 -29.63 -21.72 -29.74
N ASN A 906 -29.71 -20.56 -29.11
CA ASN A 906 -30.93 -20.09 -28.45
C ASN A 906 -31.17 -18.62 -28.82
N ASP A 907 -32.09 -18.40 -29.74
CA ASP A 907 -32.41 -17.09 -30.29
C ASP A 907 -32.98 -16.13 -29.22
N SER A 908 -33.50 -16.65 -28.10
CA SER A 908 -34.00 -15.80 -27.01
C SER A 908 -32.87 -15.13 -26.23
N LEU A 909 -31.61 -15.53 -26.49
CA LEU A 909 -30.40 -14.93 -25.88
C LEU A 909 -29.59 -14.10 -26.89
N SER A 910 -29.94 -14.14 -28.18
CA SER A 910 -29.26 -13.36 -29.23
C SER A 910 -29.81 -11.92 -29.29
N VAL A 911 -28.94 -10.92 -29.18
CA VAL A 911 -29.37 -9.51 -29.24
C VAL A 911 -29.74 -9.08 -30.67
N THR A 912 -29.41 -9.89 -31.70
CA THR A 912 -29.82 -9.65 -33.07
C THR A 912 -31.16 -10.36 -33.42
N SER A 913 -31.77 -11.04 -32.44
CA SER A 913 -33.03 -11.75 -32.62
C SER A 913 -34.24 -10.91 -32.16
N ALA A 914 -35.31 -10.94 -32.92
CA ALA A 914 -36.61 -10.42 -32.51
C ALA A 914 -37.22 -11.21 -31.32
N LEU A 915 -36.70 -12.43 -31.07
CA LEU A 915 -37.11 -13.26 -29.94
C LEU A 915 -36.35 -13.00 -28.66
N PHE A 916 -35.42 -12.03 -28.64
CA PHE A 916 -34.58 -11.72 -27.48
C PHE A 916 -35.43 -11.38 -26.26
N ILE A 917 -35.15 -12.08 -25.13
CA ILE A 917 -35.86 -11.90 -23.85
C ILE A 917 -34.82 -11.57 -22.75
N GLU A 918 -35.08 -10.50 -22.03
CA GLU A 918 -34.29 -10.15 -20.86
C GLU A 918 -34.36 -11.24 -19.78
N ARG A 919 -33.24 -11.53 -19.15
CA ARG A 919 -33.12 -12.57 -18.11
C ARG A 919 -32.74 -11.93 -16.79
N PRO A 920 -33.08 -12.54 -15.64
CA PRO A 920 -32.56 -12.10 -14.35
C PRO A 920 -31.02 -12.09 -14.35
N ARG A 921 -30.46 -11.06 -13.73
CA ARG A 921 -29.00 -10.91 -13.63
C ARG A 921 -28.43 -11.97 -12.70
N VAL A 922 -27.47 -12.73 -13.18
CA VAL A 922 -26.73 -13.73 -12.40
C VAL A 922 -25.24 -13.45 -12.51
N TYR A 923 -24.53 -13.90 -11.51
CA TYR A 923 -23.08 -13.79 -11.41
C TYR A 923 -22.51 -15.14 -10.96
N LEU A 924 -21.41 -15.54 -11.54
CA LEU A 924 -20.71 -16.77 -11.20
C LEU A 924 -19.72 -16.49 -10.08
N ASN A 925 -20.06 -16.92 -8.87
CA ASN A 925 -19.19 -16.70 -7.70
C ASN A 925 -17.89 -17.53 -7.80
N ASP A 926 -17.00 -17.39 -6.84
CA ASP A 926 -15.72 -18.12 -6.82
C ASP A 926 -15.87 -19.63 -6.64
N HIS A 927 -17.02 -20.09 -6.15
CA HIS A 927 -17.34 -21.54 -6.03
C HIS A 927 -18.01 -22.10 -7.29
N ASN A 928 -18.08 -21.34 -8.39
CA ASN A 928 -18.76 -21.69 -9.64
C ASN A 928 -20.27 -21.92 -9.45
N GLU A 929 -20.87 -21.17 -8.52
CA GLU A 929 -22.32 -21.18 -8.31
C GLU A 929 -22.92 -19.92 -8.89
N ALA A 930 -23.99 -20.05 -9.67
CA ALA A 930 -24.74 -18.90 -10.16
C ALA A 930 -25.52 -18.28 -9.00
N ARG A 931 -25.31 -17.00 -8.75
CA ARG A 931 -25.98 -16.23 -7.70
C ARG A 931 -26.60 -14.96 -8.31
N THR A 932 -27.69 -14.47 -7.71
CA THR A 932 -28.20 -13.15 -8.09
C THR A 932 -27.24 -12.07 -7.58
N LEU A 933 -27.32 -10.87 -8.13
CA LEU A 933 -26.47 -9.75 -7.68
C LEU A 933 -26.69 -9.43 -6.19
N ASP A 934 -27.94 -9.60 -5.71
CA ASP A 934 -28.27 -9.42 -4.29
C ASP A 934 -27.61 -10.49 -3.41
N ASP A 935 -27.52 -11.73 -3.89
CA ASP A 935 -26.98 -12.86 -3.12
C ASP A 935 -25.45 -12.94 -3.15
N VAL A 936 -24.80 -12.33 -4.15
CA VAL A 936 -23.32 -12.34 -4.24
C VAL A 936 -22.68 -11.33 -3.28
N GLY A 937 -23.50 -10.46 -2.67
CA GLY A 937 -23.02 -9.54 -1.65
C GLY A 937 -22.59 -8.17 -2.16
N MET A 938 -23.00 -7.79 -3.36
CA MET A 938 -22.72 -6.46 -3.91
C MET A 938 -23.19 -5.37 -2.94
N LEU A 939 -22.47 -4.27 -2.87
CA LEU A 939 -22.72 -3.21 -1.90
C LEU A 939 -23.73 -2.18 -2.44
N LYS A 940 -24.30 -1.38 -1.53
CA LYS A 940 -25.32 -0.38 -1.87
C LYS A 940 -24.82 0.64 -2.91
N GLU A 941 -23.54 0.95 -2.88
CA GLU A 941 -22.90 1.87 -3.82
C GLU A 941 -23.01 1.33 -5.26
N ASP A 942 -22.80 0.03 -5.43
CA ASP A 942 -22.87 -0.62 -6.73
C ASP A 942 -24.31 -0.66 -7.26
N PHE A 943 -25.27 -1.00 -6.38
CA PHE A 943 -26.69 -0.99 -6.75
C PHE A 943 -27.16 0.42 -7.14
N LYS A 944 -26.67 1.44 -6.43
CA LYS A 944 -26.98 2.84 -6.77
C LYS A 944 -26.49 3.18 -8.19
N MET A 945 -25.26 2.76 -8.52
CA MET A 945 -24.70 2.96 -9.88
C MET A 945 -25.54 2.25 -10.95
N LEU A 946 -25.94 0.98 -10.69
CA LEU A 946 -26.80 0.22 -11.60
C LEU A 946 -28.15 0.91 -11.81
N GLU A 947 -28.77 1.42 -10.74
CA GLU A 947 -30.04 2.15 -10.80
C GLU A 947 -29.92 3.48 -11.57
N GLU A 948 -28.87 4.26 -11.32
CA GLU A 948 -28.59 5.53 -12.00
C GLU A 948 -28.40 5.34 -13.52
N LYS A 949 -27.88 4.19 -13.92
CA LYS A 949 -27.65 3.84 -15.33
C LYS A 949 -28.83 3.08 -15.95
N GLY A 950 -29.87 2.74 -15.17
CA GLY A 950 -31.03 1.99 -15.65
C GLY A 950 -30.75 0.52 -15.97
N ILE A 951 -29.71 -0.06 -15.36
CA ILE A 951 -29.19 -1.41 -15.69
C ILE A 951 -29.69 -2.50 -14.72
N ARG A 952 -30.36 -2.13 -13.62
CA ARG A 952 -30.82 -3.11 -12.62
C ARG A 952 -32.04 -3.92 -13.07
#